data_bafdbad547e0528d0fc97fc0b7bef059
#
_entry.id   bafdbad547e0528d0fc97fc0b7bef059
#
_cell.length_a   1.000
_cell.length_b   1.000
_cell.length_c   1.000
_cell.angle_alpha   90.00
_cell.angle_beta   90.00
_cell.angle_gamma   90.00
#
_symmetry.space_group_name_H-M   'P 1'
#
loop_
_entity.id
_entity.type
_entity.pdbx_description
1 polymer ?
#
loop_
_entity_poly.entity_id
_entity_poly.type
_entity_poly.pdbx_seq_one_letter_code
_entity_poly.pdbx_strand_id
1 'polypeptide(L)'
;MKVSLNWLRDYVELPHDMDLKRLAYDLTMSTVEVEDATDLGASFHDMVVGEIREVLPHPNADKLRICRTDIGGGTVKEIVCGGTNLRDGMKVAVALPGSVCRWHGEGEPVEIHESKLRGVDSYGMICGAVEIGLADLFPVEGEAVILDLSDFDAPAGTPLADALDLNDIILEIDNKSMTNRPDLWGHYGIARELAALYHLPMKTFPHFDRNVENTAGFRVTVEDTERCPRYLSAQIEGLSVKPAPYQMQSRIWRVGMRPINALVDITNYVMLATGQPTHAFDSDHIAGHVIVRRAGEGEKLLLLNGKELTLTSDDLTIADDAGVVGLAGVMGGAKDSILPETSKVILEVANFQAAGIRRTALRYDNRTEASARYEKAIDPERCDQAFDLSMQLFRELYPEMQVTGLADQYPVPLKKAEIDVALSWLERRLGKVLTPDDVAAKLEPLGFQLSFDGDNMHVVVPTWRSTGDVSIKADIMEEVARMYGYENFEAEPITTSFDGAINQLDKDLERHIKEYLAVRCGMQEIFSYPWMEESYVNAILQNTDGILALSTPPSPSERFIRSSLLPNLCRAVAKNERYYGDFAIFETAQVFRDENYTAPYDEREKLPSQRKNVAGAFVSAGKDVTGLFRRAKGVVEMMPRYTHMEPYSFRQVSKPVWADEVVWLNIYLGEEYIGDLALLSKRVSMACGIKNVNVMLFQLDQDALIPLRSRTNSFRHLAEYPMTDYDISLLLDGQVKWADVAQTIGGIKNPLLHGAAFVDEYRGKQVPEGKKSLTARLTIGSAEKTLTSAEIEEVANSVLKKLAKRFGAELRSR
;
A
#
# COMPACT_ATOMS: atom_id res chain seq x y z
N MET A 1 -0.04 -2.10 16.07
CA MET A 1 -0.75 -2.42 17.36
C MET A 1 0.24 -2.41 18.49
N LYS A 2 -0.13 -1.86 19.68
CA LYS A 2 0.75 -1.85 20.86
C LYS A 2 0.41 -3.00 21.80
N VAL A 3 1.44 -3.65 22.32
CA VAL A 3 1.31 -4.82 23.23
C VAL A 3 2.21 -4.61 24.44
N SER A 4 1.62 -4.73 25.63
CA SER A 4 2.35 -4.61 26.89
C SER A 4 2.93 -5.96 27.30
N LEU A 5 4.23 -6.02 27.59
CA LEU A 5 4.89 -7.24 28.03
C LEU A 5 4.39 -7.69 29.41
N ASN A 6 4.10 -6.75 30.31
CA ASN A 6 3.51 -7.08 31.61
C ASN A 6 2.09 -7.65 31.48
N TRP A 7 1.32 -7.18 30.50
CA TRP A 7 -0.01 -7.75 30.26
C TRP A 7 0.06 -9.15 29.63
N LEU A 8 1.05 -9.41 28.76
CA LEU A 8 1.28 -10.78 28.26
C LEU A 8 1.56 -11.78 29.36
N ARG A 9 2.25 -11.36 30.44
CA ARG A 9 2.54 -12.19 31.61
C ARG A 9 1.30 -12.64 32.39
N ASP A 10 0.15 -12.03 32.18
CA ASP A 10 -1.11 -12.54 32.75
C ASP A 10 -1.51 -13.87 32.11
N TYR A 11 -1.07 -14.14 30.87
CA TYR A 11 -1.47 -15.32 30.08
C TYR A 11 -0.38 -16.37 29.91
N VAL A 12 0.88 -15.97 29.98
CA VAL A 12 2.04 -16.85 29.79
C VAL A 12 3.14 -16.50 30.80
N GLU A 13 3.90 -17.49 31.26
CA GLU A 13 4.97 -17.31 32.24
C GLU A 13 6.27 -16.83 31.59
N LEU A 14 6.28 -15.60 31.08
CA LEU A 14 7.48 -15.02 30.51
C LEU A 14 8.51 -14.62 31.58
N PRO A 15 9.80 -14.98 31.42
CA PRO A 15 10.86 -14.57 32.34
C PRO A 15 10.96 -13.02 32.43
N HIS A 16 11.32 -12.54 33.63
CA HIS A 16 11.48 -11.11 33.86
C HIS A 16 12.75 -10.51 33.22
N ASP A 17 13.80 -11.36 33.10
CA ASP A 17 15.11 -11.02 32.57
C ASP A 17 15.28 -11.35 31.08
N MET A 18 14.19 -11.43 30.34
CA MET A 18 14.19 -11.75 28.92
C MET A 18 14.91 -10.66 28.11
N ASP A 19 15.79 -11.07 27.20
CA ASP A 19 16.43 -10.17 26.24
C ASP A 19 15.39 -9.64 25.24
N LEU A 20 15.08 -8.35 25.35
CA LEU A 20 14.05 -7.68 24.54
C LEU A 20 14.41 -7.66 23.05
N LYS A 21 15.68 -7.52 22.70
CA LYS A 21 16.13 -7.56 21.30
C LYS A 21 15.93 -8.95 20.71
N ARG A 22 16.21 -9.96 21.53
CA ARG A 22 15.99 -11.36 21.13
C ARG A 22 14.49 -11.65 20.99
N LEU A 23 13.65 -11.22 21.93
CA LEU A 23 12.20 -11.36 21.86
C LEU A 23 11.60 -10.73 20.60
N ALA A 24 11.97 -9.47 20.32
CA ALA A 24 11.50 -8.76 19.14
C ALA A 24 11.96 -9.43 17.83
N TYR A 25 13.20 -9.91 17.80
CA TYR A 25 13.74 -10.65 16.67
C TYR A 25 13.02 -11.99 16.46
N ASP A 26 12.80 -12.78 17.52
CA ASP A 26 12.15 -14.08 17.44
C ASP A 26 10.68 -13.94 16.99
N LEU A 27 9.95 -12.94 17.49
CA LEU A 27 8.60 -12.63 17.02
C LEU A 27 8.60 -12.21 15.54
N THR A 28 9.53 -11.35 15.13
CA THR A 28 9.63 -10.88 13.74
C THR A 28 9.94 -12.02 12.78
N MET A 29 10.84 -12.93 13.17
CA MET A 29 11.24 -14.04 12.32
C MET A 29 10.23 -15.19 12.27
N SER A 30 9.35 -15.29 13.27
CA SER A 30 8.42 -16.44 13.37
C SER A 30 6.94 -16.08 13.20
N THR A 31 6.52 -14.87 13.53
CA THR A 31 5.09 -14.59 13.71
C THR A 31 4.65 -13.24 13.13
N VAL A 32 5.16 -12.13 13.67
CA VAL A 32 4.74 -10.76 13.31
C VAL A 32 5.92 -9.79 13.42
N GLU A 33 5.97 -8.80 12.54
CA GLU A 33 7.00 -7.77 12.56
C GLU A 33 6.85 -6.86 13.78
N VAL A 34 7.89 -6.79 14.62
CA VAL A 34 8.01 -5.84 15.72
C VAL A 34 8.79 -4.64 15.23
N GLU A 35 8.10 -3.50 15.06
CA GLU A 35 8.69 -2.25 14.55
C GLU A 35 9.49 -1.54 15.64
N ASP A 36 9.02 -1.59 16.89
CA ASP A 36 9.68 -0.96 18.03
C ASP A 36 9.40 -1.71 19.35
N ALA A 37 10.31 -1.55 20.31
CA ALA A 37 10.19 -2.05 21.67
C ALA A 37 10.60 -0.96 22.65
N THR A 38 9.64 -0.20 23.12
CA THR A 38 9.85 0.97 23.99
C THR A 38 9.83 0.58 25.46
N ASP A 39 10.86 0.96 26.22
CA ASP A 39 10.85 0.92 27.69
C ASP A 39 10.07 2.15 28.21
N LEU A 40 8.84 1.89 28.65
CA LEU A 40 7.95 2.93 29.15
C LEU A 40 8.50 3.58 30.41
N GLY A 41 9.09 2.79 31.33
CA GLY A 41 9.68 3.30 32.57
C GLY A 41 10.83 4.30 32.35
N ALA A 42 11.61 4.08 31.28
CA ALA A 42 12.70 4.98 30.92
C ALA A 42 12.24 6.41 30.60
N SER A 43 10.98 6.59 30.18
CA SER A 43 10.40 7.91 29.93
C SER A 43 10.26 8.78 31.20
N PHE A 44 10.31 8.14 32.37
CA PHE A 44 10.19 8.78 33.69
C PHE A 44 11.51 8.82 34.45
N HIS A 45 12.63 8.74 33.73
CA HIS A 45 13.97 8.78 34.32
C HIS A 45 14.17 10.09 35.13
N ASP A 46 14.76 9.98 36.34
CA ASP A 46 14.95 11.05 37.29
C ASP A 46 13.66 11.80 37.72
N MET A 47 12.51 11.10 37.61
CA MET A 47 11.25 11.56 38.20
C MET A 47 10.90 10.75 39.44
N VAL A 48 10.50 11.47 40.50
CA VAL A 48 10.17 10.84 41.79
C VAL A 48 8.85 11.37 42.34
N VAL A 49 8.25 10.60 43.24
CA VAL A 49 7.19 11.12 44.11
C VAL A 49 7.78 12.10 45.11
N GLY A 50 7.31 13.33 45.15
CA GLY A 50 7.65 14.32 46.15
C GLY A 50 6.49 14.55 47.12
N GLU A 51 6.77 14.92 48.38
CA GLU A 51 5.74 15.35 49.32
C GLU A 51 5.96 16.83 49.69
N ILE A 52 4.99 17.65 49.39
CA ILE A 52 5.05 19.11 49.69
C ILE A 52 4.88 19.26 51.20
N ARG A 53 5.93 19.66 51.90
CA ARG A 53 5.92 19.91 53.33
C ARG A 53 5.31 21.28 53.69
N GLU A 54 5.54 22.29 52.84
CA GLU A 54 5.07 23.66 53.05
C GLU A 54 4.95 24.41 51.71
N VAL A 55 3.86 25.16 51.54
CA VAL A 55 3.61 26.04 50.37
C VAL A 55 3.75 27.52 50.80
N LEU A 56 4.72 28.20 50.26
CA LEU A 56 5.01 29.63 50.58
C LEU A 56 4.70 30.54 49.38
N PRO A 57 4.27 31.79 49.64
CA PRO A 57 4.10 32.77 48.57
C PRO A 57 5.47 33.17 47.96
N HIS A 58 5.50 33.34 46.62
CA HIS A 58 6.70 33.78 45.94
C HIS A 58 6.89 35.32 46.15
N PRO A 59 8.10 35.80 46.52
CA PRO A 59 8.32 37.20 46.85
C PRO A 59 8.16 38.17 45.67
N ASN A 60 8.36 37.71 44.46
CA ASN A 60 8.41 38.53 43.24
C ASN A 60 7.39 38.10 42.17
N ALA A 61 6.36 37.25 42.50
CA ALA A 61 5.39 36.79 41.52
C ALA A 61 4.10 36.34 42.22
N ASP A 62 2.96 36.89 41.83
CA ASP A 62 1.66 36.61 42.47
C ASP A 62 1.14 35.20 42.18
N LYS A 63 1.43 34.65 40.96
CA LYS A 63 0.97 33.34 40.51
C LYS A 63 1.91 32.19 40.84
N LEU A 64 3.10 32.47 41.40
CA LEU A 64 4.07 31.42 41.74
C LEU A 64 4.04 31.17 43.25
N ARG A 65 4.39 29.91 43.60
CA ARG A 65 4.57 29.45 44.96
C ARG A 65 5.95 28.81 45.10
N ILE A 66 6.51 28.87 46.30
CA ILE A 66 7.72 28.15 46.70
C ILE A 66 7.26 26.92 47.46
N CYS A 67 7.44 25.74 46.89
CA CYS A 67 7.09 24.48 47.52
C CYS A 67 8.34 23.87 48.16
N ARG A 68 8.35 23.71 49.49
CA ARG A 68 9.34 22.93 50.24
C ARG A 68 8.95 21.48 50.13
N THR A 69 9.61 20.74 49.22
CA THR A 69 9.20 19.40 48.82
C THR A 69 10.25 18.41 49.26
N ASP A 70 9.82 17.42 50.02
CA ASP A 70 10.62 16.23 50.36
C ASP A 70 10.68 15.34 49.16
N ILE A 71 11.87 15.10 48.61
CA ILE A 71 12.14 14.29 47.41
C ILE A 71 12.75 12.92 47.78
N GLY A 72 12.66 12.53 49.05
CA GLY A 72 13.13 11.26 49.57
C GLY A 72 14.31 11.34 50.53
N GLY A 73 14.36 10.34 51.41
CA GLY A 73 15.41 10.27 52.44
C GLY A 73 15.46 11.45 53.37
N GLY A 74 14.37 12.21 53.55
CA GLY A 74 14.30 13.45 54.36
C GLY A 74 14.96 14.66 53.66
N THR A 75 15.29 14.56 52.39
CA THR A 75 15.88 15.66 51.60
C THR A 75 14.79 16.61 51.13
N VAL A 76 14.72 17.77 51.72
CA VAL A 76 13.74 18.81 51.36
C VAL A 76 14.42 19.83 50.40
N LYS A 77 13.79 20.07 49.27
CA LYS A 77 14.23 21.04 48.26
C LYS A 77 13.17 22.11 48.04
N GLU A 78 13.61 23.31 47.70
CA GLU A 78 12.72 24.40 47.26
C GLU A 78 12.49 24.28 45.75
N ILE A 79 11.23 24.23 45.36
CA ILE A 79 10.80 24.16 43.96
C ILE A 79 9.75 25.22 43.72
N VAL A 80 9.99 26.09 42.75
CA VAL A 80 9.05 27.16 42.36
C VAL A 80 8.03 26.54 41.38
N CYS A 81 6.76 26.68 41.74
CA CYS A 81 5.66 26.09 40.96
C CYS A 81 4.54 27.10 40.74
N GLY A 82 3.93 27.05 39.54
CA GLY A 82 2.74 27.85 39.19
C GLY A 82 1.41 27.10 39.32
N GLY A 83 1.42 25.94 39.97
CA GLY A 83 0.23 25.10 40.14
C GLY A 83 -0.87 25.77 40.93
N THR A 84 -2.12 25.50 40.54
CA THR A 84 -3.32 26.13 41.16
C THR A 84 -3.87 25.33 42.34
N ASN A 85 -3.55 24.04 42.42
CA ASN A 85 -4.09 23.08 43.40
C ASN A 85 -3.08 22.71 44.52
N LEU A 86 -1.98 23.43 44.67
CA LEU A 86 -0.92 23.14 45.64
C LEU A 86 -1.41 23.24 47.09
N ARG A 87 -1.06 22.25 47.90
CA ARG A 87 -1.35 22.25 49.36
C ARG A 87 -0.28 21.48 50.14
N ASP A 88 -0.17 21.80 51.42
CA ASP A 88 0.71 21.08 52.34
C ASP A 88 0.27 19.60 52.46
N GLY A 89 1.22 18.70 52.50
CA GLY A 89 1.02 17.26 52.54
C GLY A 89 0.66 16.60 51.19
N MET A 90 0.57 17.38 50.12
CA MET A 90 0.26 16.84 48.79
C MET A 90 1.44 16.02 48.24
N LYS A 91 1.18 14.78 47.77
CA LYS A 91 2.16 14.04 46.99
C LYS A 91 2.07 14.45 45.53
N VAL A 92 3.20 14.67 44.88
CA VAL A 92 3.30 15.22 43.52
C VAL A 92 4.37 14.50 42.71
N ALA A 93 4.28 14.54 41.40
CA ALA A 93 5.36 14.13 40.53
C ALA A 93 6.43 15.25 40.45
N VAL A 94 7.67 14.94 40.81
CA VAL A 94 8.82 15.86 40.77
C VAL A 94 9.80 15.36 39.70
N ALA A 95 10.01 16.18 38.69
CA ALA A 95 11.07 16.04 37.72
C ALA A 95 12.36 16.65 38.31
N LEU A 96 13.33 15.80 38.65
CA LEU A 96 14.64 16.23 39.15
C LEU A 96 15.52 16.74 38.01
N PRO A 97 16.63 17.50 38.32
CA PRO A 97 17.58 17.86 37.27
C PRO A 97 18.12 16.65 36.52
N GLY A 98 18.07 16.70 35.18
CA GLY A 98 18.39 15.59 34.26
C GLY A 98 17.16 14.91 33.65
N SER A 99 15.98 15.04 34.27
CA SER A 99 14.74 14.54 33.68
C SER A 99 14.29 15.36 32.47
N VAL A 100 13.43 14.77 31.63
CA VAL A 100 12.93 15.40 30.39
C VAL A 100 11.41 15.57 30.48
N CYS A 101 10.93 16.79 30.28
CA CYS A 101 9.51 17.14 30.27
C CYS A 101 9.13 17.84 28.97
N ARG A 102 7.83 17.89 28.66
CA ARG A 102 7.30 18.74 27.57
C ARG A 102 6.49 19.90 28.16
N TRP A 103 6.89 21.08 27.84
CA TRP A 103 6.23 22.30 28.38
C TRP A 103 4.78 22.34 27.90
N HIS A 104 3.83 22.35 28.84
CA HIS A 104 2.38 22.22 28.54
C HIS A 104 1.99 21.02 27.68
N GLY A 105 2.82 19.96 27.61
CA GLY A 105 2.57 18.76 26.82
C GLY A 105 2.84 18.90 25.32
N GLU A 106 3.30 20.06 24.88
CA GLU A 106 3.54 20.36 23.46
C GLU A 106 5.00 20.78 23.22
N GLY A 107 5.42 20.76 21.97
CA GLY A 107 6.76 21.19 21.54
C GLY A 107 7.85 20.15 21.78
N GLU A 108 9.10 20.61 21.64
CA GLU A 108 10.28 19.76 21.83
C GLU A 108 10.48 19.43 23.31
N PRO A 109 10.97 18.23 23.63
CA PRO A 109 11.34 17.83 24.98
C PRO A 109 12.39 18.77 25.57
N VAL A 110 12.24 19.14 26.84
CA VAL A 110 13.14 20.04 27.55
C VAL A 110 13.76 19.33 28.76
N GLU A 111 15.07 19.34 28.85
CA GLU A 111 15.78 18.81 30.01
C GLU A 111 15.64 19.76 31.20
N ILE A 112 15.27 19.25 32.34
CA ILE A 112 15.09 20.01 33.58
C ILE A 112 16.45 20.23 34.24
N HIS A 113 16.71 21.48 34.61
CA HIS A 113 17.92 21.91 35.31
C HIS A 113 17.58 22.71 36.57
N GLU A 114 18.51 22.75 37.52
CA GLU A 114 18.44 23.75 38.60
C GLU A 114 18.41 25.16 37.98
N SER A 115 17.44 25.96 38.35
CA SER A 115 17.20 27.23 37.69
C SER A 115 16.83 28.30 38.72
N LYS A 116 16.95 29.58 38.33
CA LYS A 116 16.54 30.73 39.14
C LYS A 116 15.31 31.38 38.53
N LEU A 117 14.15 31.18 39.15
CA LEU A 117 12.88 31.71 38.67
C LEU A 117 12.51 32.98 39.44
N ARG A 118 12.51 34.13 38.73
CA ARG A 118 12.25 35.48 39.29
C ARG A 118 13.01 35.77 40.59
N GLY A 119 14.26 35.26 40.66
CA GLY A 119 15.16 35.53 41.78
C GLY A 119 15.18 34.48 42.90
N VAL A 120 14.34 33.46 42.83
CA VAL A 120 14.30 32.30 43.75
C VAL A 120 14.86 31.05 43.06
N ASP A 121 15.73 30.34 43.77
CA ASP A 121 16.31 29.09 43.27
C ASP A 121 15.23 28.00 43.27
N SER A 122 15.17 27.21 42.21
CA SER A 122 14.24 26.09 42.02
C SER A 122 15.02 24.82 41.67
N TYR A 123 14.86 23.79 42.50
CA TYR A 123 15.49 22.49 42.30
C TYR A 123 14.54 21.54 41.56
N GLY A 124 14.58 21.54 40.24
CA GLY A 124 13.67 20.69 39.43
C GLY A 124 12.29 21.34 39.20
N MET A 125 11.32 20.52 38.87
CA MET A 125 9.96 20.95 38.51
C MET A 125 8.90 20.01 39.14
N ILE A 126 7.86 20.59 39.72
CA ILE A 126 6.63 19.89 40.11
C ILE A 126 5.73 19.84 38.84
N CYS A 127 5.35 18.65 38.41
CA CYS A 127 4.72 18.43 37.11
C CYS A 127 3.21 18.24 37.18
N GLY A 128 2.51 18.82 36.24
CA GLY A 128 1.18 18.38 35.86
C GLY A 128 1.25 17.08 34.98
N ALA A 129 0.14 16.39 34.86
CA ALA A 129 0.05 15.16 34.06
C ALA A 129 0.41 15.43 32.58
N VAL A 130 0.10 16.60 32.08
CA VAL A 130 0.34 17.02 30.68
C VAL A 130 1.83 17.05 30.34
N GLU A 131 2.66 17.61 31.25
CA GLU A 131 4.08 17.82 31.00
C GLU A 131 4.89 16.52 30.95
N ILE A 132 4.36 15.46 31.56
CA ILE A 132 5.01 14.13 31.62
C ILE A 132 4.27 13.05 30.82
N GLY A 133 3.33 13.47 29.91
CA GLY A 133 2.64 12.57 28.99
C GLY A 133 1.56 11.69 29.61
N LEU A 134 1.08 12.00 30.81
CA LEU A 134 0.07 11.25 31.55
C LEU A 134 -1.35 11.86 31.51
N ALA A 135 -1.59 12.84 30.63
CA ALA A 135 -2.86 13.59 30.59
C ALA A 135 -4.09 12.71 30.35
N ASP A 136 -3.99 11.68 29.49
CA ASP A 136 -5.10 10.78 29.22
C ASP A 136 -5.38 9.80 30.38
N LEU A 137 -4.36 9.49 31.17
CA LEU A 137 -4.50 8.63 32.36
C LEU A 137 -4.98 9.43 33.59
N PHE A 138 -4.57 10.70 33.68
CA PHE A 138 -4.97 11.61 34.78
C PHE A 138 -5.58 12.88 34.17
N PRO A 139 -6.79 12.80 33.62
CA PRO A 139 -7.48 13.95 33.05
C PRO A 139 -7.82 14.96 34.16
N VAL A 140 -7.51 16.23 33.93
CA VAL A 140 -7.79 17.33 34.86
C VAL A 140 -8.54 18.44 34.15
N GLU A 141 -9.42 19.14 34.88
CA GLU A 141 -10.10 20.34 34.43
C GLU A 141 -9.36 21.59 34.97
N GLY A 142 -9.06 22.50 34.08
CA GLY A 142 -8.42 23.79 34.44
C GLY A 142 -6.98 23.92 33.96
N GLU A 143 -6.46 25.17 34.04
CA GLU A 143 -5.08 25.48 33.68
C GLU A 143 -4.12 25.28 34.87
N ALA A 144 -2.90 24.81 34.57
CA ALA A 144 -1.81 24.64 35.52
C ALA A 144 -2.16 23.77 36.76
N VAL A 145 -2.92 22.69 36.55
CA VAL A 145 -3.24 21.73 37.63
C VAL A 145 -2.10 20.73 37.75
N ILE A 146 -1.53 20.61 38.95
CA ILE A 146 -0.46 19.66 39.28
C ILE A 146 -1.06 18.25 39.48
N LEU A 147 -0.32 17.25 39.06
CA LEU A 147 -0.69 15.84 39.27
C LEU A 147 -0.66 15.52 40.77
N ASP A 148 -1.84 15.19 41.32
CA ASP A 148 -2.00 14.79 42.70
C ASP A 148 -1.85 13.27 42.87
N LEU A 149 -0.80 12.85 43.53
CA LEU A 149 -0.49 11.44 43.83
C LEU A 149 -0.80 11.05 45.27
N SER A 150 -1.58 11.84 46.00
CA SER A 150 -1.85 11.60 47.45
C SER A 150 -2.56 10.29 47.70
N ASP A 151 -3.31 9.76 46.74
CA ASP A 151 -4.02 8.47 46.83
C ASP A 151 -3.11 7.26 46.57
N PHE A 152 -1.88 7.48 46.13
CA PHE A 152 -0.92 6.40 45.91
C PHE A 152 -0.11 6.11 47.17
N ASP A 153 0.00 4.83 47.53
CA ASP A 153 0.82 4.38 48.64
C ASP A 153 2.31 4.30 48.29
N ALA A 154 2.87 5.46 47.97
CA ALA A 154 4.27 5.64 47.62
C ALA A 154 4.91 6.71 48.50
N PRO A 155 5.98 6.42 49.25
CA PRO A 155 6.72 7.41 50.04
C PRO A 155 7.47 8.38 49.12
N ALA A 156 7.81 9.56 49.68
CA ALA A 156 8.65 10.54 48.98
C ALA A 156 10.00 9.92 48.60
N GLY A 157 10.44 10.17 47.36
CA GLY A 157 11.65 9.64 46.75
C GLY A 157 11.45 8.32 46.00
N THR A 158 10.25 7.72 46.02
CA THR A 158 9.95 6.57 45.16
C THR A 158 10.04 6.99 43.70
N PRO A 159 10.78 6.25 42.85
CA PRO A 159 10.75 6.51 41.40
C PRO A 159 9.32 6.57 40.88
N LEU A 160 9.01 7.55 40.02
CA LEU A 160 7.64 7.75 39.55
C LEU A 160 7.10 6.53 38.77
N ALA A 161 7.97 5.89 37.97
CA ALA A 161 7.61 4.67 37.23
C ALA A 161 7.23 3.51 38.18
N ASP A 162 7.92 3.38 39.33
CA ASP A 162 7.60 2.36 40.33
C ASP A 162 6.28 2.70 41.05
N ALA A 163 6.11 3.97 41.46
CA ALA A 163 4.93 4.42 42.15
C ALA A 163 3.64 4.24 41.34
N LEU A 164 3.75 4.38 40.03
CA LEU A 164 2.64 4.28 39.07
C LEU A 164 2.63 2.93 38.31
N ASP A 165 3.45 1.95 38.71
CA ASP A 165 3.56 0.64 38.05
C ASP A 165 3.72 0.77 36.51
N LEU A 166 4.58 1.72 36.06
CA LEU A 166 4.82 1.99 34.64
C LEU A 166 6.11 1.36 34.09
N ASN A 167 6.77 0.51 34.88
CA ASN A 167 7.91 -0.28 34.40
C ASN A 167 7.42 -1.41 33.50
N ASP A 168 7.30 -1.13 32.22
CA ASP A 168 6.77 -2.04 31.21
C ASP A 168 7.47 -1.82 29.87
N ILE A 169 7.50 -2.87 29.08
CA ILE A 169 7.95 -2.80 27.69
C ILE A 169 6.74 -2.84 26.78
N ILE A 170 6.64 -1.87 25.91
CA ILE A 170 5.57 -1.79 24.91
C ILE A 170 6.16 -2.17 23.54
N LEU A 171 5.69 -3.28 23.00
CA LEU A 171 6.00 -3.73 21.64
C LEU A 171 5.05 -3.05 20.66
N GLU A 172 5.59 -2.45 19.61
CA GLU A 172 4.80 -1.95 18.48
C GLU A 172 4.87 -2.96 17.33
N ILE A 173 3.71 -3.55 17.03
CA ILE A 173 3.58 -4.61 16.02
C ILE A 173 2.99 -4.00 14.73
N ASP A 174 3.62 -4.27 13.56
CA ASP A 174 3.07 -3.86 12.26
C ASP A 174 1.75 -4.58 11.97
N ASN A 175 0.70 -3.80 11.80
CA ASN A 175 -0.64 -4.32 11.52
C ASN A 175 -0.74 -5.05 10.18
N LYS A 176 0.15 -4.78 9.23
CA LYS A 176 0.16 -5.43 7.91
C LYS A 176 0.64 -6.87 8.02
N SER A 177 1.61 -7.15 8.90
CA SER A 177 2.18 -8.48 9.11
C SER A 177 1.18 -9.48 9.73
N MET A 178 0.07 -9.00 10.32
CA MET A 178 -0.97 -9.85 10.95
C MET A 178 -2.35 -9.72 10.29
N THR A 179 -2.40 -9.31 9.02
CA THR A 179 -3.67 -9.09 8.32
C THR A 179 -4.51 -10.36 8.16
N ASN A 180 -3.88 -11.52 7.97
CA ASN A 180 -4.49 -12.84 7.88
C ASN A 180 -4.65 -13.54 9.24
N ARG A 181 -4.14 -12.95 10.31
CA ARG A 181 -4.08 -13.52 11.66
C ARG A 181 -5.03 -12.80 12.62
N PRO A 182 -6.37 -13.05 12.54
CA PRO A 182 -7.34 -12.43 13.44
C PRO A 182 -7.09 -12.75 14.91
N ASP A 183 -6.42 -13.85 15.19
CA ASP A 183 -6.08 -14.28 16.53
C ASP A 183 -5.04 -13.38 17.23
N LEU A 184 -4.21 -12.67 16.49
CA LEU A 184 -3.12 -11.84 17.02
C LEU A 184 -3.52 -10.39 17.37
N TRP A 185 -4.78 -10.02 17.15
CA TRP A 185 -5.26 -8.64 17.42
C TRP A 185 -5.59 -8.38 18.91
N GLY A 186 -5.04 -9.18 19.80
CA GLY A 186 -5.12 -9.06 21.26
C GLY A 186 -3.95 -9.74 21.95
N HIS A 187 -3.71 -9.37 23.22
CA HIS A 187 -2.59 -9.88 24.03
C HIS A 187 -2.60 -11.41 24.16
N TYR A 188 -3.78 -12.03 24.31
CA TYR A 188 -3.90 -13.48 24.48
C TYR A 188 -3.37 -14.27 23.27
N GLY A 189 -3.64 -13.79 22.06
CA GLY A 189 -3.12 -14.43 20.84
C GLY A 189 -1.60 -14.35 20.73
N ILE A 190 -1.03 -13.18 21.03
CA ILE A 190 0.43 -13.00 21.06
C ILE A 190 1.06 -13.85 22.17
N ALA A 191 0.42 -13.91 23.34
CA ALA A 191 0.90 -14.76 24.45
C ALA A 191 0.94 -16.24 24.06
N ARG A 192 -0.05 -16.73 23.29
CA ARG A 192 -0.08 -18.11 22.78
C ARG A 192 1.07 -18.39 21.81
N GLU A 193 1.39 -17.45 20.92
CA GLU A 193 2.55 -17.59 20.02
C GLU A 193 3.86 -17.63 20.80
N LEU A 194 4.03 -16.74 21.78
CA LEU A 194 5.21 -16.74 22.65
C LEU A 194 5.31 -18.02 23.50
N ALA A 195 4.17 -18.52 24.00
CA ALA A 195 4.14 -19.79 24.72
C ALA A 195 4.62 -20.95 23.84
N ALA A 196 4.16 -21.02 22.59
CA ALA A 196 4.60 -22.02 21.64
C ALA A 196 6.08 -21.86 21.24
N LEU A 197 6.52 -20.62 21.00
CA LEU A 197 7.89 -20.30 20.56
C LEU A 197 8.93 -20.64 21.63
N TYR A 198 8.62 -20.32 22.89
CA TYR A 198 9.53 -20.55 24.04
C TYR A 198 9.20 -21.79 24.84
N HIS A 199 8.26 -22.63 24.40
CA HIS A 199 7.80 -23.85 25.09
C HIS A 199 7.36 -23.59 26.56
N LEU A 200 6.64 -22.48 26.74
CA LEU A 200 6.12 -22.08 28.06
C LEU A 200 4.65 -22.47 28.20
N PRO A 201 4.19 -22.77 29.46
CA PRO A 201 2.80 -23.05 29.66
C PRO A 201 1.92 -21.81 29.61
N MET A 202 0.77 -21.92 28.95
CA MET A 202 -0.29 -20.92 29.04
C MET A 202 -1.00 -21.02 30.41
N LYS A 203 -1.33 -19.87 31.00
CA LYS A 203 -2.14 -19.81 32.21
C LYS A 203 -3.61 -20.11 31.91
N THR A 204 -4.32 -20.64 32.91
CA THR A 204 -5.74 -20.95 32.78
C THR A 204 -6.54 -19.67 32.48
N PHE A 205 -7.34 -19.71 31.42
CA PHE A 205 -8.22 -18.61 31.06
C PHE A 205 -9.50 -18.68 31.94
N PRO A 206 -10.12 -17.55 32.30
CA PRO A 206 -11.37 -17.51 33.05
C PRO A 206 -12.49 -18.32 32.39
N HIS A 207 -13.38 -18.85 33.23
CA HIS A 207 -14.60 -19.49 32.77
C HIS A 207 -15.81 -19.02 33.60
N PHE A 208 -16.91 -18.70 32.91
CA PHE A 208 -18.16 -18.30 33.52
C PHE A 208 -19.24 -19.38 33.29
N ASP A 209 -19.87 -19.85 34.37
CA ASP A 209 -21.03 -20.76 34.25
C ASP A 209 -22.23 -19.99 33.69
N ARG A 210 -22.68 -20.40 32.48
CA ARG A 210 -23.77 -19.77 31.73
C ARG A 210 -25.16 -20.30 32.13
N ASN A 211 -25.27 -21.12 33.13
CA ASN A 211 -26.54 -21.60 33.64
C ASN A 211 -27.24 -20.49 34.46
N VAL A 212 -27.77 -19.50 33.72
CA VAL A 212 -28.38 -18.29 34.28
C VAL A 212 -29.89 -18.34 34.02
N GLU A 213 -30.71 -18.09 35.05
CA GLU A 213 -32.15 -17.96 34.91
C GLU A 213 -32.48 -16.61 34.24
N ASN A 214 -33.26 -16.65 33.18
CA ASN A 214 -33.73 -15.44 32.49
C ASN A 214 -34.91 -14.80 33.21
N THR A 215 -34.62 -14.10 34.29
CA THR A 215 -35.66 -13.45 35.12
C THR A 215 -36.22 -12.18 34.54
N ALA A 216 -35.46 -11.49 33.66
CA ALA A 216 -35.87 -10.25 32.98
C ALA A 216 -36.63 -10.49 31.67
N GLY A 217 -36.77 -11.73 31.21
CA GLY A 217 -37.33 -12.01 29.88
C GLY A 217 -36.50 -11.48 28.73
N PHE A 218 -35.18 -11.32 28.95
CA PHE A 218 -34.23 -10.82 27.97
C PHE A 218 -34.19 -11.67 26.68
N ARG A 219 -34.25 -11.02 25.54
CA ARG A 219 -34.25 -11.69 24.24
C ARG A 219 -33.34 -10.96 23.23
N VAL A 220 -32.75 -11.76 22.37
CA VAL A 220 -32.01 -11.29 21.19
C VAL A 220 -32.55 -12.02 19.96
N THR A 221 -32.75 -11.28 18.85
CA THR A 221 -33.10 -11.85 17.57
C THR A 221 -32.03 -11.47 16.55
N VAL A 222 -31.48 -12.47 15.85
CA VAL A 222 -30.56 -12.26 14.72
C VAL A 222 -31.31 -12.59 13.44
N GLU A 223 -31.66 -11.58 12.67
CA GLU A 223 -32.39 -11.73 11.40
C GLU A 223 -31.46 -12.09 10.22
N ASP A 224 -30.21 -11.59 10.23
CA ASP A 224 -29.21 -11.89 9.21
C ASP A 224 -28.05 -12.73 9.81
N THR A 225 -28.28 -14.03 9.87
CA THR A 225 -27.31 -14.98 10.43
C THR A 225 -26.07 -15.19 9.57
N GLU A 226 -26.08 -14.78 8.29
CA GLU A 226 -24.89 -14.78 7.42
C GLU A 226 -23.94 -13.63 7.79
N ARG A 227 -24.50 -12.44 8.08
CA ARG A 227 -23.71 -11.27 8.45
C ARG A 227 -23.40 -11.19 9.94
N CYS A 228 -24.17 -11.86 10.78
CA CYS A 228 -23.91 -12.04 12.20
C CYS A 228 -23.98 -13.54 12.56
N PRO A 229 -22.89 -14.28 12.40
CA PRO A 229 -22.85 -15.72 12.70
C PRO A 229 -23.14 -16.06 14.15
N ARG A 230 -22.72 -15.19 15.09
CA ARG A 230 -22.97 -15.40 16.52
C ARG A 230 -23.22 -14.07 17.23
N TYR A 231 -24.18 -14.09 18.15
CA TYR A 231 -24.46 -12.97 19.05
C TYR A 231 -24.68 -13.52 20.47
N LEU A 232 -23.67 -13.35 21.32
CA LEU A 232 -23.70 -13.72 22.73
C LEU A 232 -23.89 -12.47 23.57
N SER A 233 -24.85 -12.46 24.48
CA SER A 233 -25.22 -11.26 25.22
C SER A 233 -25.76 -11.58 26.60
N ALA A 234 -25.50 -10.70 27.57
CA ALA A 234 -26.05 -10.79 28.91
C ALA A 234 -26.61 -9.44 29.37
N GLN A 235 -27.73 -9.50 30.07
CA GLN A 235 -28.27 -8.37 30.82
C GLN A 235 -27.77 -8.44 32.26
N ILE A 236 -27.12 -7.37 32.72
CA ILE A 236 -26.43 -7.26 34.00
C ILE A 236 -27.01 -6.06 34.77
N GLU A 237 -27.43 -6.28 36.02
CA GLU A 237 -27.96 -5.25 36.91
C GLU A 237 -27.07 -5.09 38.17
N GLY A 238 -27.31 -4.05 38.96
CA GLY A 238 -26.53 -3.74 40.16
C GLY A 238 -25.18 -3.10 39.87
N LEU A 239 -25.10 -2.36 38.76
CA LEU A 239 -23.92 -1.65 38.35
C LEU A 239 -23.97 -0.18 38.74
N SER A 240 -22.86 0.52 38.58
CA SER A 240 -22.78 1.97 38.70
C SER A 240 -21.62 2.51 37.89
N VAL A 241 -21.80 3.71 37.34
CA VAL A 241 -20.74 4.38 36.63
C VAL A 241 -19.73 4.96 37.62
N LYS A 242 -18.51 4.44 37.58
CA LYS A 242 -17.37 4.86 38.40
C LYS A 242 -16.08 4.73 37.57
N PRO A 243 -14.99 5.37 37.98
CA PRO A 243 -13.68 5.11 37.37
C PRO A 243 -13.31 3.63 37.48
N ALA A 244 -12.67 3.07 36.48
CA ALA A 244 -12.06 1.74 36.59
C ALA A 244 -10.89 1.77 37.59
N PRO A 245 -10.48 0.62 38.17
CA PRO A 245 -9.26 0.54 38.96
C PRO A 245 -8.04 1.07 38.17
N TYR A 246 -7.12 1.72 38.87
CA TYR A 246 -5.93 2.32 38.26
C TYR A 246 -5.17 1.35 37.33
N GLN A 247 -4.99 0.11 37.77
CA GLN A 247 -4.30 -0.90 36.96
C GLN A 247 -4.98 -1.15 35.62
N MET A 248 -6.31 -1.20 35.56
CA MET A 248 -7.07 -1.36 34.32
C MET A 248 -6.91 -0.12 33.43
N GLN A 249 -7.06 1.08 34.00
CA GLN A 249 -6.87 2.34 33.30
C GLN A 249 -5.46 2.46 32.71
N SER A 250 -4.42 2.18 33.53
CA SER A 250 -3.02 2.21 33.12
C SER A 250 -2.73 1.23 31.97
N ARG A 251 -3.27 0.01 32.00
CA ARG A 251 -3.11 -0.99 30.94
C ARG A 251 -3.73 -0.56 29.60
N ILE A 252 -4.94 0.00 29.66
CA ILE A 252 -5.63 0.54 28.47
C ILE A 252 -4.82 1.72 27.87
N TRP A 253 -4.36 2.63 28.74
CA TRP A 253 -3.60 3.80 28.34
C TRP A 253 -2.26 3.46 27.69
N ARG A 254 -1.47 2.53 28.28
CA ARG A 254 -0.13 2.21 27.76
C ARG A 254 -0.15 1.52 26.39
N VAL A 255 -1.29 0.99 25.97
CA VAL A 255 -1.49 0.45 24.61
C VAL A 255 -2.23 1.41 23.67
N GLY A 256 -2.39 2.68 24.08
CA GLY A 256 -2.83 3.77 23.21
C GLY A 256 -4.34 4.03 23.21
N MET A 257 -5.12 3.50 24.16
CA MET A 257 -6.53 3.84 24.32
C MET A 257 -6.75 4.69 25.57
N ARG A 258 -7.72 5.59 25.52
CA ARG A 258 -8.08 6.44 26.65
C ARG A 258 -9.07 5.74 27.57
N PRO A 259 -8.82 5.65 28.90
CA PRO A 259 -9.80 5.19 29.89
C PRO A 259 -11.00 6.16 29.96
N ILE A 260 -12.20 5.64 30.21
CA ILE A 260 -13.44 6.43 30.22
C ILE A 260 -14.17 6.22 31.56
N ASN A 261 -14.70 5.04 31.79
CA ASN A 261 -15.33 4.59 33.04
C ASN A 261 -15.32 3.06 33.08
N ALA A 262 -15.54 2.49 34.28
CA ALA A 262 -15.40 1.05 34.49
C ALA A 262 -16.24 0.19 33.51
N LEU A 263 -17.46 0.60 33.16
CA LEU A 263 -18.36 -0.17 32.29
C LEU A 263 -17.82 -0.21 30.84
N VAL A 264 -17.33 0.91 30.33
CA VAL A 264 -16.72 1.02 29.01
C VAL A 264 -15.30 0.45 28.98
N ASP A 265 -14.55 0.67 30.06
CA ASP A 265 -13.16 0.21 30.16
C ASP A 265 -13.07 -1.32 30.23
N ILE A 266 -14.06 -2.01 30.85
CA ILE A 266 -14.15 -3.47 30.77
C ILE A 266 -14.25 -3.92 29.30
N THR A 267 -15.10 -3.30 28.51
CA THR A 267 -15.28 -3.70 27.09
C THR A 267 -14.02 -3.46 26.27
N ASN A 268 -13.36 -2.33 26.46
CA ASN A 268 -12.09 -2.00 25.82
C ASN A 268 -10.96 -2.93 26.28
N TYR A 269 -10.88 -3.21 27.57
CA TYR A 269 -9.90 -4.13 28.13
C TYR A 269 -10.03 -5.53 27.52
N VAL A 270 -11.25 -6.05 27.46
CA VAL A 270 -11.53 -7.38 26.87
C VAL A 270 -11.16 -7.42 25.38
N MET A 271 -11.49 -6.38 24.63
CA MET A 271 -11.09 -6.27 23.23
C MET A 271 -9.57 -6.29 23.07
N LEU A 272 -8.83 -5.53 23.86
CA LEU A 272 -7.37 -5.48 23.83
C LEU A 272 -6.72 -6.77 24.35
N ALA A 273 -7.37 -7.44 25.28
CA ALA A 273 -6.93 -8.71 25.83
C ALA A 273 -7.11 -9.86 24.84
N THR A 274 -8.31 -10.01 24.28
CA THR A 274 -8.70 -11.19 23.49
C THR A 274 -8.67 -10.97 21.98
N GLY A 275 -8.66 -9.72 21.51
CA GLY A 275 -8.86 -9.37 20.10
C GLY A 275 -10.33 -9.44 19.64
N GLN A 276 -11.26 -9.74 20.56
CA GLN A 276 -12.71 -9.74 20.30
C GLN A 276 -13.33 -8.45 20.84
N PRO A 277 -13.83 -7.55 19.95
CA PRO A 277 -14.55 -6.38 20.44
C PRO A 277 -15.81 -6.76 21.17
N THR A 278 -16.11 -6.02 22.24
CA THR A 278 -17.34 -6.10 23.00
C THR A 278 -17.95 -4.71 23.17
N HIS A 279 -19.25 -4.64 23.46
CA HIS A 279 -19.94 -3.37 23.66
C HIS A 279 -20.92 -3.48 24.85
N ALA A 280 -21.22 -2.36 25.47
CA ALA A 280 -22.20 -2.26 26.54
C ALA A 280 -23.24 -1.18 26.22
N PHE A 281 -24.49 -1.57 26.14
CA PHE A 281 -25.62 -0.65 25.99
C PHE A 281 -26.24 -0.38 27.38
N ASP A 282 -26.73 0.84 27.58
CA ASP A 282 -27.61 1.10 28.71
C ASP A 282 -28.95 0.34 28.54
N SER A 283 -29.21 -0.62 29.39
CA SER A 283 -30.38 -1.50 29.28
C SER A 283 -31.70 -0.74 29.37
N ASP A 284 -31.75 0.35 30.14
CA ASP A 284 -32.97 1.15 30.32
C ASP A 284 -33.33 1.99 29.10
N HIS A 285 -32.39 2.14 28.15
CA HIS A 285 -32.61 2.84 26.89
C HIS A 285 -32.92 1.91 25.72
N ILE A 286 -32.84 0.60 25.87
CA ILE A 286 -33.22 -0.39 24.85
C ILE A 286 -34.72 -0.66 24.93
N ALA A 287 -35.45 -0.36 23.88
CA ALA A 287 -36.85 -0.59 23.78
C ALA A 287 -37.18 -2.05 23.40
N GLY A 288 -37.75 -2.81 24.36
CA GLY A 288 -38.18 -4.18 24.11
C GLY A 288 -37.05 -5.20 24.04
N HIS A 289 -36.52 -5.53 22.86
CA HIS A 289 -35.45 -6.53 22.72
C HIS A 289 -34.39 -6.13 21.68
N VAL A 290 -33.23 -6.75 21.74
CA VAL A 290 -32.12 -6.51 20.79
C VAL A 290 -32.40 -7.27 19.50
N ILE A 291 -32.29 -6.56 18.36
CA ILE A 291 -32.48 -7.10 17.03
C ILE A 291 -31.25 -6.79 16.16
N VAL A 292 -30.62 -7.83 15.66
CA VAL A 292 -29.52 -7.69 14.69
C VAL A 292 -30.09 -7.87 13.30
N ARG A 293 -30.16 -6.78 12.53
CA ARG A 293 -30.80 -6.73 11.22
C ARG A 293 -30.09 -5.82 10.24
N ARG A 294 -30.44 -5.91 8.99
CA ARG A 294 -30.04 -4.89 8.01
C ARG A 294 -30.78 -3.58 8.27
N ALA A 295 -30.13 -2.47 8.00
CA ALA A 295 -30.79 -1.16 8.03
C ALA A 295 -31.88 -1.07 6.97
N GLY A 296 -32.91 -0.27 7.27
CA GLY A 296 -33.82 0.22 6.26
C GLY A 296 -33.12 1.26 5.36
N GLU A 297 -33.51 1.31 4.08
CA GLU A 297 -32.94 2.30 3.15
C GLU A 297 -33.28 3.74 3.62
N GLY A 298 -32.23 4.55 3.83
CA GLY A 298 -32.39 5.92 4.30
C GLY A 298 -32.58 6.05 5.82
N GLU A 299 -32.53 4.96 6.59
CA GLU A 299 -32.63 4.98 8.06
C GLU A 299 -31.48 5.80 8.67
N LYS A 300 -31.77 6.57 9.71
CA LYS A 300 -30.80 7.48 10.31
C LYS A 300 -30.25 6.98 11.62
N LEU A 301 -28.94 7.21 11.84
CA LEU A 301 -28.26 6.86 13.08
C LEU A 301 -27.28 7.98 13.47
N LEU A 302 -27.42 8.49 14.69
CA LEU A 302 -26.42 9.36 15.32
C LEU A 302 -25.44 8.51 16.11
N LEU A 303 -24.16 8.54 15.71
CA LEU A 303 -23.10 7.78 16.37
C LEU A 303 -22.55 8.47 17.63
N LEU A 304 -21.86 7.70 18.49
CA LEU A 304 -21.17 8.18 19.71
C LEU A 304 -20.21 9.34 19.45
N ASN A 305 -19.60 9.43 18.27
CA ASN A 305 -18.72 10.52 17.89
C ASN A 305 -19.44 11.78 17.34
N GLY A 306 -20.77 11.80 17.41
CA GLY A 306 -21.60 12.90 16.95
C GLY A 306 -21.87 12.93 15.44
N LYS A 307 -21.40 11.97 14.66
CA LYS A 307 -21.64 11.87 13.22
C LYS A 307 -23.03 11.28 12.96
N GLU A 308 -23.88 12.01 12.22
CA GLU A 308 -25.17 11.49 11.75
C GLU A 308 -24.98 10.76 10.41
N LEU A 309 -25.42 9.51 10.35
CA LEU A 309 -25.37 8.68 9.16
C LEU A 309 -26.74 8.51 8.54
N THR A 310 -26.76 8.35 7.22
CA THR A 310 -27.91 7.85 6.45
C THR A 310 -27.54 6.47 5.95
N LEU A 311 -28.20 5.44 6.50
CA LEU A 311 -27.87 4.05 6.28
C LEU A 311 -28.45 3.52 4.97
N THR A 312 -27.86 2.45 4.49
CA THR A 312 -28.32 1.68 3.33
C THR A 312 -28.68 0.26 3.74
N SER A 313 -29.47 -0.42 2.93
CA SER A 313 -29.84 -1.83 3.13
C SER A 313 -28.64 -2.81 3.14
N ASP A 314 -27.46 -2.35 2.79
CA ASP A 314 -26.21 -3.12 2.91
C ASP A 314 -25.56 -3.05 4.31
N ASP A 315 -26.01 -2.13 5.16
CA ASP A 315 -25.42 -1.95 6.49
C ASP A 315 -26.08 -2.88 7.50
N LEU A 316 -25.26 -3.59 8.29
CA LEU A 316 -25.73 -4.37 9.42
C LEU A 316 -25.84 -3.47 10.65
N THR A 317 -26.93 -3.58 11.37
CA THR A 317 -27.23 -2.74 12.52
C THR A 317 -27.62 -3.57 13.74
N ILE A 318 -27.35 -3.01 14.91
CA ILE A 318 -28.00 -3.39 16.15
C ILE A 318 -29.20 -2.45 16.29
N ALA A 319 -30.38 -3.01 16.50
CA ALA A 319 -31.63 -2.29 16.62
C ALA A 319 -32.40 -2.77 17.86
N ASP A 320 -33.39 -2.00 18.25
CA ASP A 320 -34.42 -2.37 19.20
C ASP A 320 -35.82 -2.26 18.56
N ASP A 321 -36.89 -2.41 19.33
CA ASP A 321 -38.25 -2.29 18.80
C ASP A 321 -38.59 -0.85 18.33
N ALA A 322 -37.78 0.16 18.69
CA ALA A 322 -37.98 1.56 18.29
C ALA A 322 -37.14 1.99 17.09
N GLY A 323 -36.07 1.28 16.78
CA GLY A 323 -35.20 1.62 15.65
C GLY A 323 -33.73 1.19 15.83
N VAL A 324 -32.84 1.79 15.05
CA VAL A 324 -31.39 1.49 15.08
C VAL A 324 -30.74 2.13 16.31
N VAL A 325 -29.96 1.33 17.05
CA VAL A 325 -29.20 1.75 18.25
C VAL A 325 -27.70 1.71 18.03
N GLY A 326 -27.21 1.02 17.00
CA GLY A 326 -25.78 0.96 16.69
C GLY A 326 -25.48 0.44 15.30
N LEU A 327 -24.30 0.80 14.79
CA LEU A 327 -23.75 0.28 13.54
C LEU A 327 -22.87 -0.94 13.89
N ALA A 328 -23.39 -2.13 13.60
CA ALA A 328 -22.80 -3.40 14.01
C ALA A 328 -21.31 -3.49 13.70
N GLY A 329 -20.49 -3.78 14.70
CA GLY A 329 -19.05 -3.96 14.59
C GLY A 329 -18.24 -2.70 14.20
N VAL A 330 -18.88 -1.54 14.11
CA VAL A 330 -18.22 -0.27 13.78
C VAL A 330 -18.30 0.70 14.95
N MET A 331 -19.51 1.15 15.34
CA MET A 331 -19.67 2.10 16.44
C MET A 331 -21.10 2.10 16.97
N GLY A 332 -21.24 2.23 18.31
CA GLY A 332 -22.53 2.39 18.97
C GLY A 332 -23.21 3.72 18.66
N GLY A 333 -24.50 3.77 18.87
CA GLY A 333 -25.31 4.99 18.77
C GLY A 333 -25.16 5.89 19.99
N ALA A 334 -25.43 7.17 19.83
CA ALA A 334 -25.35 8.14 20.92
C ALA A 334 -26.51 8.00 21.93
N LYS A 335 -27.67 7.50 21.49
CA LYS A 335 -28.90 7.40 22.30
C LYS A 335 -28.76 6.38 23.42
N ASP A 336 -28.10 5.25 23.15
CA ASP A 336 -28.06 4.08 24.02
C ASP A 336 -26.69 3.89 24.70
N SER A 337 -25.94 5.00 24.81
CA SER A 337 -24.63 5.07 25.45
C SER A 337 -24.74 5.01 26.98
N ILE A 338 -23.65 4.60 27.61
CA ILE A 338 -23.51 4.62 29.08
C ILE A 338 -23.56 6.07 29.59
N LEU A 339 -24.51 6.36 30.46
CA LEU A 339 -24.72 7.65 31.11
C LEU A 339 -24.32 7.58 32.60
N PRO A 340 -24.09 8.70 33.28
CA PRO A 340 -23.72 8.70 34.70
C PRO A 340 -24.68 7.94 35.64
N GLU A 341 -25.97 7.86 35.27
CA GLU A 341 -27.02 7.15 36.01
C GLU A 341 -27.20 5.69 35.65
N THR A 342 -26.48 5.18 34.66
CA THR A 342 -26.59 3.79 34.17
C THR A 342 -26.31 2.82 35.30
N SER A 343 -27.28 1.94 35.61
CA SER A 343 -27.17 0.89 36.60
C SER A 343 -27.40 -0.53 36.08
N LYS A 344 -27.79 -0.62 34.79
CA LYS A 344 -28.02 -1.86 34.08
C LYS A 344 -27.43 -1.80 32.71
N VAL A 345 -26.77 -2.84 32.25
CA VAL A 345 -26.19 -2.93 30.93
C VAL A 345 -26.61 -4.17 30.17
N ILE A 346 -26.66 -4.10 28.87
CA ILE A 346 -26.67 -5.24 27.99
C ILE A 346 -25.25 -5.34 27.40
N LEU A 347 -24.54 -6.37 27.78
CA LEU A 347 -23.24 -6.71 27.22
C LEU A 347 -23.41 -7.40 25.88
N GLU A 348 -22.79 -6.87 24.83
CA GLU A 348 -22.71 -7.46 23.49
C GLU A 348 -21.33 -8.10 23.32
N VAL A 349 -21.30 -9.39 22.94
CA VAL A 349 -20.12 -10.10 22.47
C VAL A 349 -20.51 -10.83 21.18
N ALA A 350 -20.30 -10.19 20.05
CA ALA A 350 -20.82 -10.67 18.78
C ALA A 350 -19.72 -10.98 17.76
N ASN A 351 -20.07 -11.80 16.78
CA ASN A 351 -19.24 -12.04 15.61
C ASN A 351 -19.95 -11.50 14.36
N PHE A 352 -19.24 -10.72 13.54
CA PHE A 352 -19.76 -10.11 12.32
C PHE A 352 -18.93 -10.48 11.11
N GLN A 353 -19.59 -10.59 9.94
CA GLN A 353 -18.94 -10.89 8.67
C GLN A 353 -17.95 -9.80 8.27
N ALA A 354 -16.68 -10.15 8.14
CA ALA A 354 -15.56 -9.24 7.92
C ALA A 354 -15.74 -8.33 6.71
N ALA A 355 -16.16 -8.88 5.55
CA ALA A 355 -16.35 -8.11 4.33
C ALA A 355 -17.45 -7.04 4.45
N GLY A 356 -18.54 -7.35 5.18
CA GLY A 356 -19.62 -6.41 5.47
C GLY A 356 -19.10 -5.24 6.30
N ILE A 357 -18.47 -5.51 7.43
CA ILE A 357 -17.93 -4.49 8.34
C ILE A 357 -16.92 -3.59 7.62
N ARG A 358 -15.99 -4.17 6.84
CA ARG A 358 -15.01 -3.40 6.07
C ARG A 358 -15.68 -2.43 5.09
N ARG A 359 -16.69 -2.89 4.33
CA ARG A 359 -17.41 -2.03 3.37
C ARG A 359 -18.14 -0.90 4.07
N THR A 360 -18.83 -1.18 5.18
CA THR A 360 -19.54 -0.19 5.98
C THR A 360 -18.59 0.85 6.58
N ALA A 361 -17.49 0.42 7.19
CA ALA A 361 -16.49 1.32 7.77
C ALA A 361 -15.86 2.25 6.72
N LEU A 362 -15.57 1.74 5.51
CA LEU A 362 -15.05 2.53 4.39
C LEU A 362 -16.12 3.49 3.82
N ARG A 363 -17.35 3.04 3.66
CA ARG A 363 -18.46 3.86 3.13
C ARG A 363 -18.66 5.12 3.94
N TYR A 364 -18.58 5.01 5.25
CA TYR A 364 -18.83 6.14 6.16
C TYR A 364 -17.55 6.82 6.65
N ASP A 365 -16.36 6.42 6.15
CA ASP A 365 -15.07 6.90 6.63
C ASP A 365 -15.05 6.91 8.18
N ASN A 366 -15.34 5.75 8.75
CA ASN A 366 -15.43 5.55 10.20
C ASN A 366 -14.76 4.25 10.62
N ARG A 367 -13.44 4.23 10.58
CA ARG A 367 -12.64 3.10 11.01
C ARG A 367 -12.31 3.22 12.50
N THR A 368 -12.70 2.20 13.27
CA THR A 368 -12.51 2.11 14.72
C THR A 368 -11.65 0.91 15.09
N GLU A 369 -11.20 0.81 16.34
CA GLU A 369 -10.50 -0.35 16.88
C GLU A 369 -11.34 -1.64 16.77
N ALA A 370 -12.67 -1.52 16.92
CA ALA A 370 -13.59 -2.64 16.73
C ALA A 370 -13.64 -3.07 15.26
N SER A 371 -13.90 -2.13 14.33
CA SER A 371 -14.01 -2.46 12.91
C SER A 371 -12.69 -2.98 12.34
N ALA A 372 -11.55 -2.47 12.81
CA ALA A 372 -10.22 -2.94 12.42
C ALA A 372 -9.97 -4.42 12.78
N ARG A 373 -10.61 -4.91 13.84
CA ARG A 373 -10.57 -6.32 14.25
C ARG A 373 -11.59 -7.16 13.50
N TYR A 374 -12.85 -6.73 13.43
CA TYR A 374 -13.89 -7.48 12.73
C TYR A 374 -13.59 -7.66 11.22
N GLU A 375 -12.97 -6.69 10.57
CA GLU A 375 -12.57 -6.81 9.15
C GLU A 375 -11.55 -7.94 8.87
N LYS A 376 -11.01 -8.59 9.93
CA LYS A 376 -10.01 -9.67 9.83
C LYS A 376 -10.61 -11.07 9.98
N ALA A 377 -11.92 -11.22 9.96
CA ALA A 377 -12.62 -12.49 10.10
C ALA A 377 -12.35 -13.20 11.44
N ILE A 378 -12.68 -12.52 12.54
CA ILE A 378 -12.57 -13.07 13.88
C ILE A 378 -13.36 -14.38 14.00
N ASP A 379 -12.83 -15.31 14.79
CA ASP A 379 -13.44 -16.59 15.15
C ASP A 379 -14.71 -16.41 16.00
N PRO A 380 -15.88 -16.93 15.60
CA PRO A 380 -17.09 -16.88 16.42
C PRO A 380 -16.96 -17.59 17.78
N GLU A 381 -16.11 -18.60 17.93
CA GLU A 381 -15.84 -19.27 19.21
C GLU A 381 -15.10 -18.35 20.20
N ARG A 382 -14.42 -17.30 19.71
CA ARG A 382 -13.76 -16.33 20.59
C ARG A 382 -14.74 -15.50 21.42
N CYS A 383 -16.01 -15.44 21.02
CA CYS A 383 -17.05 -14.84 21.85
C CYS A 383 -17.11 -15.46 23.25
N ASP A 384 -16.82 -16.76 23.38
CA ASP A 384 -16.80 -17.43 24.69
C ASP A 384 -15.71 -16.86 25.60
N GLN A 385 -14.48 -16.72 25.07
CA GLN A 385 -13.36 -16.18 25.85
C GLN A 385 -13.61 -14.72 26.25
N ALA A 386 -14.08 -13.91 25.32
CA ALA A 386 -14.37 -12.50 25.61
C ALA A 386 -15.50 -12.34 26.62
N PHE A 387 -16.53 -13.17 26.53
CA PHE A 387 -17.64 -13.17 27.45
C PHE A 387 -17.18 -13.59 28.86
N ASP A 388 -16.46 -14.70 28.98
CA ASP A 388 -15.98 -15.23 30.24
C ASP A 388 -15.07 -14.21 30.96
N LEU A 389 -14.16 -13.58 30.25
CA LEU A 389 -13.31 -12.51 30.82
C LEU A 389 -14.13 -11.28 31.22
N SER A 390 -15.10 -10.85 30.38
CA SER A 390 -15.99 -9.74 30.72
C SER A 390 -16.72 -9.99 32.02
N MET A 391 -17.28 -11.19 32.18
CA MET A 391 -18.06 -11.57 33.37
C MET A 391 -17.19 -11.66 34.62
N GLN A 392 -15.94 -12.12 34.50
CA GLN A 392 -14.98 -12.05 35.59
C GLN A 392 -14.74 -10.62 36.05
N LEU A 393 -14.40 -9.73 35.12
CA LEU A 393 -14.11 -8.33 35.43
C LEU A 393 -15.32 -7.60 36.03
N PHE A 394 -16.53 -7.83 35.48
CA PHE A 394 -17.76 -7.31 36.08
C PHE A 394 -17.94 -7.79 37.54
N ARG A 395 -17.75 -9.09 37.85
CA ARG A 395 -17.84 -9.62 39.18
C ARG A 395 -16.80 -9.05 40.17
N GLU A 396 -15.58 -8.86 39.69
CA GLU A 396 -14.50 -8.26 40.49
C GLU A 396 -14.79 -6.81 40.86
N LEU A 397 -15.32 -6.04 39.92
CA LEU A 397 -15.60 -4.60 40.12
C LEU A 397 -16.96 -4.33 40.79
N TYR A 398 -17.90 -5.23 40.61
CA TYR A 398 -19.28 -5.13 41.10
C TYR A 398 -19.72 -6.47 41.77
N PRO A 399 -19.25 -6.77 42.98
CA PRO A 399 -19.54 -8.06 43.63
C PRO A 399 -21.04 -8.34 43.82
N GLU A 400 -21.87 -7.28 43.90
CA GLU A 400 -23.34 -7.39 44.10
C GLU A 400 -24.11 -7.47 42.75
N MET A 401 -23.41 -7.50 41.60
CA MET A 401 -24.07 -7.59 40.31
C MET A 401 -24.91 -8.85 40.15
N GLN A 402 -25.95 -8.75 39.36
CA GLN A 402 -26.82 -9.88 39.01
C GLN A 402 -26.94 -9.98 37.49
N VAL A 403 -26.80 -11.20 36.98
CA VAL A 403 -27.10 -11.48 35.55
C VAL A 403 -28.56 -11.92 35.50
N THR A 404 -29.40 -11.06 34.93
CA THR A 404 -30.85 -11.25 34.88
C THR A 404 -31.34 -11.84 33.56
N GLY A 405 -30.47 -11.95 32.57
CA GLY A 405 -30.76 -12.61 31.32
C GLY A 405 -29.49 -12.93 30.54
N LEU A 406 -29.54 -14.01 29.75
CA LEU A 406 -28.47 -14.43 28.85
C LEU A 406 -29.08 -14.95 27.54
N ALA A 407 -28.47 -14.58 26.42
CA ALA A 407 -28.85 -15.08 25.12
C ALA A 407 -27.58 -15.42 24.31
N ASP A 408 -27.57 -16.60 23.71
CA ASP A 408 -26.51 -17.01 22.76
C ASP A 408 -27.19 -17.48 21.45
N GLN A 409 -27.13 -16.65 20.44
CA GLN A 409 -27.65 -16.95 19.11
C GLN A 409 -26.49 -17.41 18.25
N TYR A 410 -26.32 -18.72 18.10
CA TYR A 410 -25.25 -19.36 17.31
C TYR A 410 -25.84 -20.50 16.44
N PRO A 411 -26.63 -20.17 15.41
CA PRO A 411 -27.40 -21.16 14.67
C PRO A 411 -26.53 -22.12 13.82
N VAL A 412 -25.36 -21.66 13.38
CA VAL A 412 -24.43 -22.46 12.55
C VAL A 412 -23.04 -22.38 13.14
N PRO A 413 -22.65 -23.35 14.01
CA PRO A 413 -21.31 -23.38 14.59
C PRO A 413 -20.20 -23.45 13.53
N LEU A 414 -19.08 -22.80 13.80
CA LEU A 414 -17.92 -22.81 12.92
C LEU A 414 -17.39 -24.25 12.74
N LYS A 415 -17.28 -24.65 11.50
CA LYS A 415 -16.64 -25.92 11.16
C LYS A 415 -15.12 -25.72 11.12
N LYS A 416 -14.39 -26.47 11.95
CA LYS A 416 -12.93 -26.50 11.89
C LYS A 416 -12.44 -26.98 10.54
N ALA A 417 -11.38 -26.38 10.03
CA ALA A 417 -10.72 -26.88 8.84
C ALA A 417 -9.96 -28.17 9.16
N GLU A 418 -10.05 -29.16 8.27
CA GLU A 418 -9.35 -30.43 8.36
C GLU A 418 -8.50 -30.62 7.11
N ILE A 419 -7.22 -30.91 7.27
CA ILE A 419 -6.25 -30.94 6.17
C ILE A 419 -5.39 -32.19 6.26
N ASP A 420 -5.35 -32.97 5.16
CA ASP A 420 -4.45 -34.11 5.02
C ASP A 420 -3.15 -33.69 4.34
N VAL A 421 -2.02 -34.01 4.94
CA VAL A 421 -0.68 -33.66 4.48
C VAL A 421 0.20 -34.92 4.52
N ALA A 422 0.78 -35.30 3.37
CA ALA A 422 1.80 -36.34 3.36
C ALA A 422 3.13 -35.79 3.94
N LEU A 423 3.71 -36.50 4.88
CA LEU A 423 5.01 -36.11 5.46
C LEU A 423 6.09 -36.03 4.40
N SER A 424 6.12 -36.98 3.48
CA SER A 424 7.03 -36.99 2.34
C SER A 424 6.85 -35.78 1.40
N TRP A 425 5.64 -35.20 1.31
CA TRP A 425 5.41 -33.96 0.58
C TRP A 425 5.97 -32.75 1.36
N LEU A 426 5.76 -32.73 2.66
CA LEU A 426 6.27 -31.67 3.55
C LEU A 426 7.81 -31.64 3.51
N GLU A 427 8.45 -32.81 3.71
CA GLU A 427 9.91 -32.96 3.64
C GLU A 427 10.50 -32.46 2.31
N ARG A 428 9.88 -32.88 1.21
CA ARG A 428 10.32 -32.48 -0.14
C ARG A 428 10.20 -30.99 -0.39
N ARG A 429 9.20 -30.32 0.21
CA ARG A 429 8.99 -28.88 0.08
C ARG A 429 9.91 -28.05 0.98
N LEU A 430 10.15 -28.56 2.17
CA LEU A 430 11.04 -27.89 3.15
C LEU A 430 12.51 -28.22 2.90
N GLY A 431 12.83 -29.27 2.14
CA GLY A 431 14.20 -29.76 1.98
C GLY A 431 14.77 -30.34 3.28
N LYS A 432 13.88 -30.75 4.22
CA LYS A 432 14.29 -31.23 5.54
C LYS A 432 13.48 -32.45 5.94
N VAL A 433 14.14 -33.48 6.40
CA VAL A 433 13.49 -34.67 6.98
C VAL A 433 12.97 -34.30 8.37
N LEU A 434 11.68 -34.50 8.60
CA LEU A 434 11.01 -34.22 9.85
C LEU A 434 10.26 -35.49 10.32
N THR A 435 10.46 -35.87 11.57
CA THR A 435 9.67 -36.96 12.17
C THR A 435 8.26 -36.45 12.56
N PRO A 436 7.29 -37.36 12.73
CA PRO A 436 5.98 -37.01 13.29
C PRO A 436 6.08 -36.22 14.60
N ASP A 437 7.00 -36.59 15.49
CA ASP A 437 7.23 -35.91 16.76
C ASP A 437 7.79 -34.51 16.58
N ASP A 438 8.68 -34.29 15.59
CA ASP A 438 9.20 -32.96 15.28
C ASP A 438 8.09 -32.02 14.81
N VAL A 439 7.16 -32.52 13.98
CA VAL A 439 6.01 -31.73 13.49
C VAL A 439 5.02 -31.48 14.63
N ALA A 440 4.72 -32.48 15.43
CA ALA A 440 3.82 -32.36 16.59
C ALA A 440 4.33 -31.33 17.58
N ALA A 441 5.62 -31.36 17.92
CA ALA A 441 6.25 -30.39 18.82
C ALA A 441 6.15 -28.93 18.33
N LYS A 442 5.94 -28.70 17.02
CA LYS A 442 5.76 -27.35 16.43
C LYS A 442 4.30 -26.92 16.36
N LEU A 443 3.38 -27.83 16.04
CA LEU A 443 2.00 -27.48 15.74
C LEU A 443 1.06 -27.62 16.95
N GLU A 444 1.24 -28.63 17.82
CA GLU A 444 0.36 -28.83 18.97
C GLU A 444 0.36 -27.67 19.97
N PRO A 445 1.50 -27.00 20.28
CA PRO A 445 1.49 -25.83 21.15
C PRO A 445 0.69 -24.66 20.61
N LEU A 446 0.50 -24.60 19.28
CA LEU A 446 -0.35 -23.61 18.60
C LEU A 446 -1.84 -23.99 18.59
N GLY A 447 -2.18 -25.17 19.11
CA GLY A 447 -3.55 -25.67 19.24
C GLY A 447 -4.02 -26.56 18.08
N PHE A 448 -3.15 -26.94 17.14
CA PHE A 448 -3.49 -27.93 16.11
C PHE A 448 -3.61 -29.31 16.77
N GLN A 449 -4.56 -30.12 16.29
CA GLN A 449 -4.69 -31.52 16.69
C GLN A 449 -4.20 -32.39 15.54
N LEU A 450 -3.29 -33.31 15.84
CA LEU A 450 -2.63 -34.13 14.83
C LEU A 450 -2.92 -35.61 15.06
N SER A 451 -3.08 -36.34 13.96
CA SER A 451 -3.04 -37.79 13.97
C SER A 451 -2.27 -38.30 12.77
N PHE A 452 -1.52 -39.40 12.95
CA PHE A 452 -0.62 -39.93 11.94
C PHE A 452 -1.03 -41.35 11.54
N ASP A 453 -1.07 -41.60 10.23
CA ASP A 453 -1.25 -42.95 9.65
C ASP A 453 -0.22 -43.14 8.51
N GLY A 454 0.88 -43.80 8.85
CA GLY A 454 2.02 -43.94 7.94
C GLY A 454 2.61 -42.62 7.48
N ASP A 455 2.56 -42.34 6.18
CA ASP A 455 3.03 -41.09 5.58
C ASP A 455 1.98 -39.96 5.67
N ASN A 456 0.74 -40.28 6.00
CA ASN A 456 -0.32 -39.27 6.08
C ASN A 456 -0.44 -38.68 7.48
N MET A 457 -0.45 -37.36 7.56
CA MET A 457 -0.77 -36.58 8.74
C MET A 457 -2.13 -35.92 8.52
N HIS A 458 -3.09 -36.22 9.37
CA HIS A 458 -4.37 -35.53 9.43
C HIS A 458 -4.30 -34.41 10.47
N VAL A 459 -4.62 -33.18 10.06
CA VAL A 459 -4.52 -31.97 10.86
C VAL A 459 -5.88 -31.35 11.06
N VAL A 460 -6.33 -31.21 12.32
CA VAL A 460 -7.51 -30.42 12.67
C VAL A 460 -7.04 -29.04 13.11
N VAL A 461 -7.42 -28.05 12.34
CA VAL A 461 -7.02 -26.64 12.56
C VAL A 461 -7.85 -26.05 13.70
N PRO A 462 -7.24 -25.33 14.67
CA PRO A 462 -8.00 -24.67 15.72
C PRO A 462 -8.94 -23.60 15.14
N THR A 463 -10.02 -23.29 15.85
CA THR A 463 -11.08 -22.39 15.36
C THR A 463 -10.56 -21.01 15.00
N TRP A 464 -9.66 -20.46 15.82
CA TRP A 464 -9.05 -19.14 15.61
C TRP A 464 -8.09 -19.05 14.38
N ARG A 465 -7.80 -20.18 13.72
CA ARG A 465 -7.05 -20.27 12.48
C ARG A 465 -7.92 -20.81 11.33
N SER A 466 -9.19 -21.20 11.60
CA SER A 466 -10.10 -21.80 10.62
C SER A 466 -10.96 -20.80 9.85
N THR A 467 -10.83 -19.49 10.06
CA THR A 467 -11.66 -18.45 9.44
C THR A 467 -11.03 -17.86 8.15
N GLY A 468 -10.30 -18.67 7.40
CA GLY A 468 -9.68 -18.29 6.12
C GLY A 468 -8.16 -18.08 6.18
N ASP A 469 -7.54 -18.37 7.32
CA ASP A 469 -6.10 -18.28 7.51
C ASP A 469 -5.42 -19.60 7.12
N VAL A 470 -5.73 -20.70 7.80
CA VAL A 470 -5.18 -22.01 7.48
C VAL A 470 -6.25 -22.90 6.82
N SER A 471 -6.07 -23.22 5.54
CA SER A 471 -7.08 -23.92 4.72
C SER A 471 -6.52 -24.98 3.78
N ILE A 472 -5.24 -24.93 3.46
CA ILE A 472 -4.56 -25.84 2.55
C ILE A 472 -3.25 -26.39 3.15
N LYS A 473 -2.74 -27.46 2.57
CA LYS A 473 -1.49 -28.09 3.03
C LYS A 473 -0.24 -27.16 2.98
N ALA A 474 -0.28 -26.14 2.14
CA ALA A 474 0.80 -25.16 2.08
C ALA A 474 0.84 -24.27 3.33
N ASP A 475 -0.33 -23.98 3.92
CA ASP A 475 -0.43 -23.21 5.17
C ASP A 475 0.14 -24.03 6.35
N ILE A 476 -0.11 -25.36 6.37
CA ILE A 476 0.50 -26.26 7.37
C ILE A 476 2.03 -26.28 7.20
N MET A 477 2.53 -26.28 5.97
CA MET A 477 3.98 -26.21 5.70
C MET A 477 4.57 -24.90 6.24
N GLU A 478 3.87 -23.78 6.06
CA GLU A 478 4.29 -22.49 6.60
C GLU A 478 4.36 -22.52 8.13
N GLU A 479 3.34 -23.07 8.81
CA GLU A 479 3.31 -23.20 10.26
C GLU A 479 4.50 -24.01 10.79
N VAL A 480 4.82 -25.13 10.14
CA VAL A 480 5.98 -25.95 10.49
C VAL A 480 7.28 -25.16 10.24
N ALA A 481 7.40 -24.51 9.10
CA ALA A 481 8.62 -23.78 8.71
C ALA A 481 8.91 -22.59 9.64
N ARG A 482 7.90 -21.78 9.96
CA ARG A 482 8.07 -20.62 10.84
C ARG A 482 8.42 -21.02 12.27
N MET A 483 7.84 -22.12 12.79
CA MET A 483 8.14 -22.65 14.14
C MET A 483 9.42 -23.47 14.20
N TYR A 484 9.91 -23.95 13.04
CA TYR A 484 11.24 -24.53 12.91
C TYR A 484 12.32 -23.43 12.93
N GLY A 485 11.98 -22.24 12.42
CA GLY A 485 12.85 -21.08 12.21
C GLY A 485 13.49 -21.09 10.82
N TYR A 486 13.17 -20.08 10.02
CA TYR A 486 13.68 -19.98 8.64
C TYR A 486 15.19 -19.93 8.56
N GLU A 487 15.87 -19.40 9.58
CA GLU A 487 17.33 -19.36 9.70
C GLU A 487 17.97 -20.74 9.92
N ASN A 488 17.19 -21.75 10.31
CA ASN A 488 17.68 -23.12 10.55
C ASN A 488 17.65 -23.99 9.27
N PHE A 489 17.17 -23.45 8.15
CA PHE A 489 17.24 -24.13 6.86
C PHE A 489 18.58 -23.84 6.19
N GLU A 490 19.30 -24.90 5.82
CA GLU A 490 20.54 -24.76 5.08
C GLU A 490 20.25 -24.35 3.63
N ALA A 491 20.93 -23.31 3.15
CA ALA A 491 20.82 -22.90 1.76
C ALA A 491 21.61 -23.86 0.87
N GLU A 492 20.94 -24.62 0.03
CA GLU A 492 21.56 -25.46 -0.98
C GLU A 492 21.59 -24.74 -2.34
N PRO A 493 22.74 -24.74 -3.05
CA PRO A 493 22.80 -24.18 -4.39
C PRO A 493 21.94 -25.01 -5.36
N ILE A 494 21.20 -24.32 -6.19
CA ILE A 494 20.41 -24.95 -7.24
C ILE A 494 21.35 -25.64 -8.23
N THR A 495 21.23 -26.96 -8.37
CA THR A 495 21.93 -27.72 -9.37
C THR A 495 21.08 -27.83 -10.63
N THR A 496 21.57 -27.35 -11.76
CA THR A 496 20.93 -27.44 -13.06
C THR A 496 21.90 -27.88 -14.14
N SER A 497 21.41 -28.56 -15.16
CA SER A 497 22.18 -28.82 -16.37
C SER A 497 21.95 -27.69 -17.37
N PHE A 498 23.01 -27.30 -18.06
CA PHE A 498 22.96 -26.34 -19.16
C PHE A 498 22.86 -27.11 -20.49
N ASP A 499 21.65 -27.54 -20.86
CA ASP A 499 21.43 -28.34 -22.07
C ASP A 499 21.39 -27.49 -23.36
N GLY A 500 21.52 -26.20 -23.24
CA GLY A 500 21.56 -25.23 -24.35
C GLY A 500 21.05 -23.87 -23.94
N ALA A 501 21.41 -22.85 -24.72
CA ALA A 501 20.91 -21.50 -24.50
C ALA A 501 19.47 -21.39 -25.03
N ILE A 502 18.55 -20.96 -24.18
CA ILE A 502 17.21 -20.56 -24.61
C ILE A 502 17.32 -19.19 -25.27
N ASN A 503 17.10 -19.14 -26.60
CA ASN A 503 17.08 -17.89 -27.32
C ASN A 503 15.76 -17.17 -27.13
N GLN A 504 15.76 -16.11 -26.35
CA GLN A 504 14.58 -15.26 -26.07
C GLN A 504 14.57 -14.08 -27.05
N LEU A 505 14.07 -14.32 -28.27
CA LEU A 505 14.07 -13.30 -29.34
C LEU A 505 13.37 -12.00 -28.96
N ASP A 506 12.32 -12.07 -28.18
CA ASP A 506 11.57 -10.93 -27.66
C ASP A 506 12.41 -10.07 -26.71
N LYS A 507 13.15 -10.71 -25.81
CA LYS A 507 14.05 -10.02 -24.88
C LYS A 507 15.26 -9.40 -25.56
N ASP A 508 15.82 -10.13 -26.53
CA ASP A 508 16.91 -9.62 -27.33
C ASP A 508 16.50 -8.40 -28.16
N LEU A 509 15.33 -8.47 -28.79
CA LEU A 509 14.79 -7.35 -29.54
C LEU A 509 14.54 -6.13 -28.66
N GLU A 510 13.90 -6.32 -27.50
CA GLU A 510 13.66 -5.26 -26.53
C GLU A 510 14.97 -4.60 -26.09
N ARG A 511 15.97 -5.38 -25.73
CA ARG A 511 17.29 -4.89 -25.33
C ARG A 511 17.95 -4.05 -26.44
N HIS A 512 17.97 -4.54 -27.69
CA HIS A 512 18.54 -3.81 -28.80
C HIS A 512 17.82 -2.50 -29.09
N ILE A 513 16.48 -2.48 -28.97
CA ILE A 513 15.69 -1.25 -29.12
C ILE A 513 16.05 -0.25 -28.00
N LYS A 514 16.09 -0.69 -26.76
CA LYS A 514 16.44 0.17 -25.61
C LYS A 514 17.85 0.72 -25.72
N GLU A 515 18.81 -0.12 -26.03
CA GLU A 515 20.21 0.29 -26.22
C GLU A 515 20.33 1.30 -27.37
N TYR A 516 19.62 1.08 -28.47
CA TYR A 516 19.60 2.01 -29.60
C TYR A 516 19.01 3.37 -29.20
N LEU A 517 17.82 3.39 -28.60
CA LEU A 517 17.14 4.63 -28.22
C LEU A 517 17.89 5.40 -27.13
N ALA A 518 18.35 4.72 -26.09
CA ALA A 518 19.06 5.37 -24.98
C ALA A 518 20.47 5.79 -25.36
N VAL A 519 21.30 4.84 -25.82
CA VAL A 519 22.74 5.07 -25.99
C VAL A 519 23.07 5.80 -27.30
N ARG A 520 22.41 5.41 -28.41
CA ARG A 520 22.68 5.99 -29.71
C ARG A 520 21.90 7.25 -30.02
N CYS A 521 20.65 7.31 -29.54
CA CYS A 521 19.77 8.44 -29.85
C CYS A 521 19.65 9.46 -28.70
N GLY A 522 20.18 9.15 -27.50
CA GLY A 522 20.17 10.04 -26.35
C GLY A 522 18.76 10.29 -25.78
N MET A 523 17.87 9.30 -25.92
CA MET A 523 16.54 9.36 -25.33
C MET A 523 16.59 8.81 -23.89
N GLN A 524 15.74 9.33 -23.02
CA GLN A 524 15.58 8.85 -21.64
C GLN A 524 14.46 7.82 -21.58
N GLU A 525 14.73 6.64 -21.01
CA GLU A 525 13.70 5.67 -20.72
C GLU A 525 12.87 6.14 -19.55
N ILE A 526 11.55 6.00 -19.66
CA ILE A 526 10.61 6.23 -18.57
C ILE A 526 9.79 4.99 -18.31
N PHE A 527 9.25 4.89 -17.09
CA PHE A 527 8.34 3.85 -16.69
C PHE A 527 7.06 4.48 -16.20
N SER A 528 5.95 4.12 -16.82
CA SER A 528 4.63 4.53 -16.38
C SER A 528 3.83 3.37 -15.80
N TYR A 529 2.87 3.68 -14.94
CA TYR A 529 1.93 2.68 -14.48
C TYR A 529 1.05 2.15 -15.63
N PRO A 530 0.53 0.92 -15.53
CA PRO A 530 -0.30 0.35 -16.59
C PRO A 530 -1.67 1.02 -16.72
N TRP A 531 -2.09 1.85 -15.79
CA TRP A 531 -3.32 2.63 -15.89
C TRP A 531 -3.10 4.00 -16.50
N MET A 532 -4.16 4.53 -17.10
CA MET A 532 -4.16 5.82 -17.78
C MET A 532 -5.18 6.76 -17.15
N GLU A 533 -4.83 8.03 -17.10
CA GLU A 533 -5.74 9.09 -16.70
C GLU A 533 -6.75 9.38 -17.82
N GLU A 534 -8.03 9.40 -17.48
CA GLU A 534 -9.15 9.52 -18.44
C GLU A 534 -9.05 10.77 -19.34
N SER A 535 -8.55 11.87 -18.81
CA SER A 535 -8.33 13.11 -19.59
C SER A 535 -7.39 12.91 -20.78
N TYR A 536 -6.27 12.18 -20.58
CA TYR A 536 -5.32 11.87 -21.64
C TYR A 536 -5.84 10.81 -22.60
N VAL A 537 -6.60 9.84 -22.11
CA VAL A 537 -7.27 8.84 -22.95
C VAL A 537 -8.22 9.53 -23.92
N ASN A 538 -9.09 10.39 -23.42
CA ASN A 538 -10.05 11.14 -24.24
C ASN A 538 -9.34 12.08 -25.23
N ALA A 539 -8.24 12.70 -24.84
CA ALA A 539 -7.49 13.60 -25.72
C ALA A 539 -6.80 12.86 -26.88
N ILE A 540 -6.15 11.73 -26.59
CA ILE A 540 -5.28 11.00 -27.52
C ILE A 540 -6.07 9.96 -28.33
N LEU A 541 -6.85 9.11 -27.67
CA LEU A 541 -7.55 8.01 -28.31
C LEU A 541 -8.94 8.38 -28.81
N GLN A 542 -9.58 9.39 -28.20
CA GLN A 542 -10.88 9.96 -28.56
C GLN A 542 -12.05 8.98 -28.46
N ASN A 543 -11.80 7.72 -28.20
CA ASN A 543 -12.79 6.68 -27.97
C ASN A 543 -12.28 5.75 -26.89
N THR A 544 -13.14 5.40 -25.96
CA THR A 544 -12.88 4.46 -24.85
C THR A 544 -13.48 3.07 -25.09
N ASP A 545 -14.17 2.87 -26.22
CA ASP A 545 -14.76 1.57 -26.54
C ASP A 545 -13.68 0.50 -26.68
N GLY A 546 -13.87 -0.64 -26.01
CA GLY A 546 -12.91 -1.75 -26.01
C GLY A 546 -11.63 -1.50 -25.17
N ILE A 547 -11.56 -0.40 -24.42
CA ILE A 547 -10.49 -0.20 -23.44
C ILE A 547 -10.90 -0.82 -22.11
N LEU A 548 -10.06 -1.71 -21.58
CA LEU A 548 -10.28 -2.36 -20.30
C LEU A 548 -10.26 -1.35 -19.16
N ALA A 549 -11.19 -1.50 -18.23
CA ALA A 549 -11.28 -0.67 -17.03
C ALA A 549 -11.11 -1.52 -15.75
N LEU A 550 -10.41 -0.97 -14.76
CA LEU A 550 -10.26 -1.57 -13.44
C LEU A 550 -11.58 -1.45 -12.66
N SER A 551 -12.00 -2.52 -12.01
CA SER A 551 -13.14 -2.50 -11.07
C SER A 551 -12.85 -1.69 -9.81
N THR A 552 -11.57 -1.69 -9.37
CA THR A 552 -11.09 -0.91 -8.21
C THR A 552 -9.86 -0.13 -8.64
N PRO A 553 -10.03 1.05 -9.26
CA PRO A 553 -8.91 1.86 -9.74
C PRO A 553 -8.17 2.55 -8.59
N PRO A 554 -6.89 2.91 -8.78
CA PRO A 554 -6.12 3.68 -7.79
C PRO A 554 -6.75 5.05 -7.49
N SER A 555 -7.36 5.66 -8.49
CA SER A 555 -8.19 6.86 -8.35
C SER A 555 -9.35 6.81 -9.36
N PRO A 556 -10.46 7.52 -9.13
CA PRO A 556 -11.59 7.55 -10.07
C PRO A 556 -11.22 8.00 -11.49
N SER A 557 -10.20 8.84 -11.64
CA SER A 557 -9.72 9.35 -12.93
C SER A 557 -8.73 8.40 -13.62
N GLU A 558 -8.18 7.39 -12.95
CA GLU A 558 -7.16 6.48 -13.46
C GLU A 558 -7.70 5.05 -13.61
N ARG A 559 -8.86 4.89 -14.19
CA ARG A 559 -9.56 3.61 -14.28
C ARG A 559 -9.21 2.75 -15.49
N PHE A 560 -8.64 3.33 -16.55
CA PHE A 560 -8.38 2.59 -17.78
C PHE A 560 -7.00 1.93 -17.78
N ILE A 561 -6.95 0.66 -18.20
CA ILE A 561 -5.69 -0.04 -18.48
C ILE A 561 -5.19 0.39 -19.85
N ARG A 562 -3.88 0.64 -19.98
CA ARG A 562 -3.28 1.17 -21.21
C ARG A 562 -3.44 0.22 -22.39
N SER A 563 -4.11 0.70 -23.45
CA SER A 563 -4.18 0.10 -24.78
C SER A 563 -3.15 0.72 -25.73
N SER A 564 -2.50 1.80 -25.33
CA SER A 564 -1.45 2.54 -26.00
C SER A 564 -0.54 3.18 -24.95
N LEU A 565 0.74 3.42 -25.28
CA LEU A 565 1.69 4.12 -24.40
C LEU A 565 1.59 5.66 -24.56
N LEU A 566 0.94 6.14 -25.60
CA LEU A 566 0.90 7.57 -25.94
C LEU A 566 0.21 8.45 -24.89
N PRO A 567 -0.91 8.05 -24.24
CA PRO A 567 -1.51 8.85 -23.16
C PRO A 567 -0.54 9.12 -22.01
N ASN A 568 0.16 8.07 -21.55
CA ASN A 568 1.13 8.18 -20.46
C ASN A 568 2.37 9.00 -20.86
N LEU A 569 2.85 8.85 -22.10
CA LEU A 569 3.93 9.70 -22.64
C LEU A 569 3.52 11.18 -22.69
N CYS A 570 2.31 11.50 -23.15
CA CYS A 570 1.82 12.88 -23.18
C CYS A 570 1.69 13.47 -21.77
N ARG A 571 1.24 12.64 -20.79
CA ARG A 571 1.25 13.04 -19.38
C ARG A 571 2.66 13.34 -18.87
N ALA A 572 3.64 12.52 -19.24
CA ALA A 572 5.04 12.77 -18.91
C ALA A 572 5.57 14.06 -19.56
N VAL A 573 5.25 14.32 -20.82
CA VAL A 573 5.62 15.56 -21.51
C VAL A 573 5.01 16.78 -20.82
N ALA A 574 3.70 16.76 -20.53
CA ALA A 574 3.00 17.86 -19.85
C ALA A 574 3.59 18.21 -18.47
N LYS A 575 4.07 17.18 -17.74
CA LYS A 575 4.72 17.38 -16.45
C LYS A 575 6.13 17.97 -16.55
N ASN A 576 6.83 17.69 -17.65
CA ASN A 576 8.25 18.04 -17.81
C ASN A 576 8.50 19.29 -18.67
N GLU A 577 7.58 19.73 -19.55
CA GLU A 577 7.79 20.90 -20.42
C GLU A 577 8.09 22.20 -19.66
N ARG A 578 7.68 22.30 -18.40
CA ARG A 578 7.95 23.45 -17.54
C ARG A 578 9.41 23.53 -17.07
N TYR A 579 10.13 22.42 -17.13
CA TYR A 579 11.53 22.35 -16.69
C TYR A 579 12.50 22.27 -17.86
N TYR A 580 12.07 21.64 -18.97
CA TYR A 580 12.93 21.35 -20.11
C TYR A 580 12.22 21.73 -21.41
N GLY A 581 12.86 22.61 -22.20
CA GLY A 581 12.33 23.00 -23.50
C GLY A 581 12.61 21.98 -24.63
N ASP A 582 13.71 21.24 -24.52
CA ASP A 582 14.14 20.24 -25.50
C ASP A 582 14.53 18.95 -24.78
N PHE A 583 13.83 17.84 -25.05
CA PHE A 583 14.14 16.52 -24.51
C PHE A 583 13.51 15.42 -25.38
N ALA A 584 13.95 14.18 -25.15
CA ALA A 584 13.34 13.02 -25.78
C ALA A 584 13.23 11.87 -24.77
N ILE A 585 12.05 11.26 -24.71
CA ILE A 585 11.72 10.16 -23.80
C ILE A 585 11.15 8.99 -24.57
N PHE A 586 11.30 7.78 -24.05
CA PHE A 586 10.67 6.59 -24.59
C PHE A 586 10.25 5.61 -23.48
N GLU A 587 9.34 4.74 -23.82
CA GLU A 587 8.91 3.63 -22.95
C GLU A 587 8.74 2.38 -23.80
N THR A 588 9.16 1.23 -23.25
CA THR A 588 8.85 -0.10 -23.78
C THR A 588 8.03 -0.83 -22.74
N ALA A 589 6.77 -1.16 -23.07
CA ALA A 589 5.88 -1.77 -22.11
C ALA A 589 4.71 -2.50 -22.77
N GLN A 590 4.04 -3.35 -21.98
CA GLN A 590 2.84 -4.06 -22.42
C GLN A 590 1.66 -3.11 -22.52
N VAL A 591 0.85 -3.31 -23.54
CA VAL A 591 -0.48 -2.75 -23.73
C VAL A 591 -1.51 -3.86 -23.75
N PHE A 592 -2.73 -3.55 -23.34
CA PHE A 592 -3.79 -4.53 -23.09
C PHE A 592 -4.98 -4.27 -24.00
N ARG A 593 -5.60 -5.31 -24.54
CA ARG A 593 -6.77 -5.22 -25.40
C ARG A 593 -7.87 -6.13 -24.88
N ASP A 594 -9.10 -5.72 -25.11
CA ASP A 594 -10.28 -6.52 -24.80
C ASP A 594 -10.48 -7.64 -25.84
N GLU A 595 -9.48 -8.49 -25.92
CA GLU A 595 -9.50 -9.71 -26.71
C GLU A 595 -9.21 -10.87 -25.77
N ASN A 596 -9.97 -11.95 -25.85
CA ASN A 596 -9.74 -13.13 -25.01
C ASN A 596 -8.40 -13.77 -25.38
N TYR A 597 -7.52 -13.83 -24.41
CA TYR A 597 -6.28 -14.59 -24.50
C TYR A 597 -6.37 -15.78 -23.55
N THR A 598 -6.21 -16.97 -24.10
CA THR A 598 -6.08 -18.18 -23.29
C THR A 598 -4.60 -18.50 -23.12
N ALA A 599 -4.15 -18.59 -21.87
CA ALA A 599 -2.77 -18.99 -21.59
C ALA A 599 -2.45 -20.36 -22.17
N PRO A 600 -1.29 -20.58 -22.80
CA PRO A 600 -0.96 -21.84 -23.45
C PRO A 600 -0.96 -23.07 -22.54
N TYR A 601 -0.84 -22.84 -21.21
CA TYR A 601 -0.71 -23.89 -20.18
C TYR A 601 -1.92 -23.98 -19.24
N ASP A 602 -2.90 -23.08 -19.33
CA ASP A 602 -4.16 -23.18 -18.58
C ASP A 602 -5.32 -22.57 -19.37
N GLU A 603 -6.14 -23.43 -19.96
CA GLU A 603 -7.31 -23.05 -20.74
C GLU A 603 -8.41 -22.37 -19.90
N ARG A 604 -8.37 -22.51 -18.58
CA ARG A 604 -9.35 -21.91 -17.65
C ARG A 604 -9.01 -20.46 -17.32
N GLU A 605 -7.74 -20.07 -17.50
CA GLU A 605 -7.28 -18.72 -17.19
C GLU A 605 -7.49 -17.80 -18.41
N LYS A 606 -8.47 -16.92 -18.30
CA LYS A 606 -8.78 -15.92 -19.34
C LYS A 606 -8.10 -14.60 -18.98
N LEU A 607 -6.99 -14.35 -19.63
CA LEU A 607 -6.30 -13.05 -19.54
C LEU A 607 -6.67 -12.18 -20.74
N PRO A 608 -6.63 -10.84 -20.62
CA PRO A 608 -6.71 -9.94 -21.77
C PRO A 608 -5.49 -10.12 -22.68
N SER A 609 -5.65 -9.86 -23.97
CA SER A 609 -4.52 -9.87 -24.91
C SER A 609 -3.48 -8.83 -24.48
N GLN A 610 -2.22 -9.24 -24.38
CA GLN A 610 -1.09 -8.41 -23.99
C GLN A 610 -0.09 -8.34 -25.13
N ARG A 611 0.21 -7.14 -25.58
CA ARG A 611 1.21 -6.89 -26.63
C ARG A 611 2.24 -5.88 -26.13
N LYS A 612 3.49 -6.11 -26.47
CA LYS A 612 4.55 -5.18 -26.14
C LYS A 612 4.69 -4.11 -27.23
N ASN A 613 4.63 -2.86 -26.81
CA ASN A 613 4.86 -1.71 -27.67
C ASN A 613 6.11 -0.95 -27.22
N VAL A 614 6.76 -0.29 -28.19
CA VAL A 614 7.72 0.77 -27.91
C VAL A 614 7.16 2.08 -28.42
N ALA A 615 7.22 3.11 -27.60
CA ALA A 615 6.77 4.44 -27.99
C ALA A 615 7.75 5.51 -27.49
N GLY A 616 7.81 6.65 -28.19
CA GLY A 616 8.66 7.75 -27.77
C GLY A 616 8.12 9.10 -28.16
N ALA A 617 8.59 10.11 -27.43
CA ALA A 617 8.28 11.52 -27.66
C ALA A 617 9.57 12.33 -27.85
N PHE A 618 9.63 13.10 -28.93
CA PHE A 618 10.63 14.14 -29.13
C PHE A 618 9.97 15.50 -28.92
N VAL A 619 10.51 16.26 -27.99
CA VAL A 619 9.93 17.51 -27.50
C VAL A 619 10.88 18.66 -27.83
N SER A 620 10.36 19.77 -28.37
CA SER A 620 11.13 20.97 -28.60
C SER A 620 10.30 22.26 -28.49
N ALA A 621 10.81 23.22 -27.72
CA ALA A 621 10.30 24.58 -27.66
C ALA A 621 10.66 25.45 -28.90
N GLY A 622 11.53 24.93 -29.72
CA GLY A 622 11.96 25.62 -30.97
C GLY A 622 10.86 25.69 -32.03
N LYS A 623 10.97 26.68 -32.91
CA LYS A 623 10.05 26.87 -34.05
C LYS A 623 10.33 25.96 -35.26
N ASP A 624 11.46 25.23 -35.24
CA ASP A 624 11.86 24.33 -36.32
C ASP A 624 11.18 22.97 -36.22
N VAL A 625 9.90 22.90 -36.57
CA VAL A 625 9.13 21.66 -36.63
C VAL A 625 9.72 20.70 -37.68
N THR A 626 10.30 21.22 -38.78
CA THR A 626 10.92 20.37 -39.80
C THR A 626 12.15 19.65 -39.27
N GLY A 627 13.01 20.34 -38.51
CA GLY A 627 14.14 19.72 -37.84
C GLY A 627 13.72 18.68 -36.80
N LEU A 628 12.68 18.98 -36.02
CA LEU A 628 12.11 18.04 -35.05
C LEU A 628 11.59 16.76 -35.75
N PHE A 629 10.84 16.93 -36.85
CA PHE A 629 10.35 15.81 -37.65
C PHE A 629 11.51 14.98 -38.23
N ARG A 630 12.53 15.62 -38.82
CA ARG A 630 13.70 14.94 -39.40
C ARG A 630 14.44 14.13 -38.33
N ARG A 631 14.60 14.68 -37.11
CA ARG A 631 15.22 14.00 -35.97
C ARG A 631 14.41 12.76 -35.60
N ALA A 632 13.12 12.92 -35.35
CA ALA A 632 12.25 11.80 -34.92
C ALA A 632 12.17 10.72 -36.00
N LYS A 633 11.95 11.13 -37.27
CA LYS A 633 11.92 10.18 -38.40
C LYS A 633 13.25 9.46 -38.56
N GLY A 634 14.39 10.17 -38.47
CA GLY A 634 15.71 9.57 -38.57
C GLY A 634 15.98 8.51 -37.52
N VAL A 635 15.54 8.75 -36.26
CA VAL A 635 15.65 7.76 -35.17
C VAL A 635 14.84 6.51 -35.49
N VAL A 636 13.59 6.65 -35.90
CA VAL A 636 12.74 5.50 -36.26
C VAL A 636 13.25 4.78 -37.49
N GLU A 637 13.66 5.52 -38.54
CA GLU A 637 14.15 4.97 -39.79
C GLU A 637 15.46 4.17 -39.68
N MET A 638 16.32 4.56 -38.74
CA MET A 638 17.58 3.86 -38.47
C MET A 638 17.47 2.68 -37.51
N MET A 639 16.36 2.54 -36.77
CA MET A 639 16.16 1.45 -35.78
C MET A 639 16.37 0.06 -36.43
N PRO A 640 15.84 -0.28 -37.60
CA PRO A 640 16.04 -1.58 -38.25
C PRO A 640 17.51 -1.98 -38.43
N ARG A 641 18.40 -1.02 -38.65
CA ARG A 641 19.81 -1.29 -38.79
C ARG A 641 20.44 -1.88 -37.51
N TYR A 642 19.95 -1.48 -36.32
CA TYR A 642 20.44 -1.92 -35.02
C TYR A 642 19.68 -3.14 -34.49
N THR A 643 18.51 -3.40 -35.03
CA THR A 643 17.68 -4.56 -34.67
C THR A 643 17.74 -5.71 -35.67
N HIS A 644 18.59 -5.56 -36.69
CA HIS A 644 18.76 -6.56 -37.75
C HIS A 644 17.47 -6.86 -38.54
N MET A 645 16.71 -5.81 -38.88
CA MET A 645 15.50 -5.91 -39.67
C MET A 645 15.71 -5.29 -41.05
N GLU A 646 14.82 -5.63 -41.99
CA GLU A 646 14.70 -4.89 -43.25
C GLU A 646 14.29 -3.44 -42.96
N PRO A 647 14.66 -2.49 -43.85
CA PRO A 647 14.32 -1.09 -43.69
C PRO A 647 12.80 -0.85 -43.57
N TYR A 648 12.40 0.03 -42.67
CA TYR A 648 11.01 0.47 -42.59
C TYR A 648 10.63 1.31 -43.82
N SER A 649 9.38 1.14 -44.28
CA SER A 649 8.77 2.05 -45.24
C SER A 649 7.77 2.98 -44.59
N PHE A 650 7.67 4.21 -45.08
CA PHE A 650 6.83 5.24 -44.49
C PHE A 650 5.77 5.66 -45.52
N ARG A 651 4.50 5.53 -45.16
CA ARG A 651 3.37 5.80 -46.04
C ARG A 651 2.34 6.70 -45.34
N GLN A 652 1.54 7.42 -46.10
CA GLN A 652 0.38 8.14 -45.57
C GLN A 652 -0.87 7.40 -46.05
N VAL A 653 -1.41 6.51 -45.23
CA VAL A 653 -2.56 5.66 -45.56
C VAL A 653 -3.74 5.98 -44.63
N SER A 654 -3.53 5.97 -43.31
CA SER A 654 -4.56 6.26 -42.33
C SER A 654 -4.02 7.20 -41.25
N LYS A 655 -4.55 8.44 -41.22
CA LYS A 655 -4.11 9.46 -40.26
C LYS A 655 -4.50 9.07 -38.83
N PRO A 656 -3.54 8.99 -37.87
CA PRO A 656 -3.87 8.81 -36.48
C PRO A 656 -4.72 9.97 -35.94
N VAL A 657 -5.70 9.68 -35.08
CA VAL A 657 -6.65 10.70 -34.60
C VAL A 657 -5.99 11.81 -33.76
N TRP A 658 -4.84 11.54 -33.18
CA TRP A 658 -4.05 12.47 -32.38
C TRP A 658 -3.07 13.31 -33.22
N ALA A 659 -2.87 12.94 -34.48
CA ALA A 659 -1.86 13.53 -35.34
C ALA A 659 -2.25 14.90 -35.91
N ASP A 660 -1.25 15.69 -36.25
CA ASP A 660 -1.37 16.89 -37.08
C ASP A 660 -1.94 16.58 -38.46
N GLU A 661 -2.55 17.57 -39.14
CA GLU A 661 -3.18 17.36 -40.45
C GLU A 661 -2.20 17.02 -41.57
N VAL A 662 -0.95 17.45 -41.45
CA VAL A 662 0.04 17.33 -42.53
C VAL A 662 1.20 16.42 -42.14
N VAL A 663 1.64 16.47 -40.90
CA VAL A 663 2.88 15.83 -40.44
C VAL A 663 2.58 14.49 -39.71
N TRP A 664 2.37 13.47 -40.53
CA TRP A 664 2.12 12.11 -40.02
C TRP A 664 2.54 11.05 -41.04
N LEU A 665 2.95 9.88 -40.53
CA LEU A 665 3.39 8.74 -41.33
C LEU A 665 2.93 7.44 -40.63
N ASN A 666 2.41 6.49 -41.38
CA ASN A 666 2.28 5.10 -40.96
C ASN A 666 3.57 4.37 -41.31
N ILE A 667 3.99 3.47 -40.45
CA ILE A 667 5.26 2.74 -40.54
C ILE A 667 4.96 1.29 -40.88
N TYR A 668 5.69 0.77 -41.84
CA TYR A 668 5.54 -0.60 -42.32
C TYR A 668 6.89 -1.32 -42.33
N LEU A 669 6.89 -2.60 -42.05
CA LEU A 669 7.97 -3.54 -42.32
C LEU A 669 7.49 -4.50 -43.43
N GLY A 670 8.01 -4.34 -44.66
CA GLY A 670 7.39 -4.95 -45.81
C GLY A 670 5.99 -4.37 -46.08
N GLU A 671 4.97 -5.22 -46.04
CA GLU A 671 3.55 -4.84 -46.13
C GLU A 671 2.85 -4.82 -44.78
N GLU A 672 3.53 -5.26 -43.72
CA GLU A 672 2.98 -5.29 -42.36
C GLU A 672 2.99 -3.91 -41.72
N TYR A 673 1.82 -3.41 -41.29
CA TYR A 673 1.71 -2.18 -40.53
C TYR A 673 2.19 -2.43 -39.11
N ILE A 674 3.15 -1.64 -38.67
CA ILE A 674 3.80 -1.78 -37.37
C ILE A 674 3.62 -0.59 -36.44
N GLY A 675 3.12 0.54 -36.93
CA GLY A 675 2.91 1.72 -36.11
C GLY A 675 2.87 3.05 -36.78
N ASP A 676 2.99 4.13 -36.02
CA ASP A 676 2.83 5.50 -36.45
C ASP A 676 3.95 6.43 -35.96
N LEU A 677 4.22 7.47 -36.74
CA LEU A 677 5.06 8.60 -36.37
C LEU A 677 4.35 9.89 -36.80
N ALA A 678 4.07 10.80 -35.89
CA ALA A 678 3.39 12.05 -36.23
C ALA A 678 3.70 13.18 -35.23
N LEU A 679 3.51 14.40 -35.71
CA LEU A 679 3.42 15.58 -34.87
C LEU A 679 2.09 15.55 -34.12
N LEU A 680 2.12 15.82 -32.84
CA LEU A 680 0.92 15.94 -32.01
C LEU A 680 0.12 17.17 -32.47
N SER A 681 -1.16 16.99 -32.79
CA SER A 681 -1.99 18.12 -33.24
C SER A 681 -2.15 19.17 -32.15
N LYS A 682 -2.27 20.42 -32.49
CA LYS A 682 -2.45 21.51 -31.53
C LYS A 682 -3.69 21.29 -30.65
N ARG A 683 -4.77 20.75 -31.17
CA ARG A 683 -5.99 20.44 -30.43
C ARG A 683 -5.72 19.43 -29.33
N VAL A 684 -5.03 18.35 -29.65
CA VAL A 684 -4.69 17.28 -28.70
C VAL A 684 -3.65 17.78 -27.70
N SER A 685 -2.64 18.51 -28.15
CA SER A 685 -1.61 19.14 -27.30
C SER A 685 -2.26 20.00 -26.20
N MET A 686 -3.17 20.88 -26.58
CA MET A 686 -3.92 21.71 -25.60
C MET A 686 -4.79 20.89 -24.66
N ALA A 687 -5.48 19.87 -25.16
CA ALA A 687 -6.27 18.96 -24.32
C ALA A 687 -5.42 18.18 -23.30
N CYS A 688 -4.17 17.88 -23.64
CA CYS A 688 -3.19 17.26 -22.75
C CYS A 688 -2.49 18.26 -21.80
N GLY A 689 -2.82 19.56 -21.88
CA GLY A 689 -2.15 20.61 -21.10
C GLY A 689 -0.75 20.98 -21.57
N ILE A 690 -0.32 20.51 -22.77
CA ILE A 690 0.97 20.81 -23.38
C ILE A 690 0.84 22.13 -24.16
N LYS A 691 1.60 23.17 -23.80
CA LYS A 691 1.35 24.52 -24.27
C LYS A 691 2.52 25.15 -25.06
N ASN A 692 3.75 24.89 -24.63
CA ASN A 692 4.93 25.67 -25.02
C ASN A 692 5.89 24.91 -25.95
N VAL A 693 5.57 23.66 -26.26
CA VAL A 693 6.47 22.79 -27.04
C VAL A 693 5.76 22.11 -28.20
N ASN A 694 6.53 21.74 -29.22
CA ASN A 694 6.11 20.83 -30.26
C ASN A 694 6.51 19.41 -29.88
N VAL A 695 5.64 18.43 -30.13
CA VAL A 695 5.85 17.04 -29.73
C VAL A 695 5.70 16.15 -30.97
N MET A 696 6.77 15.44 -31.34
CA MET A 696 6.71 14.32 -32.28
C MET A 696 6.57 13.02 -31.47
N LEU A 697 5.54 12.25 -31.79
CA LEU A 697 5.29 10.94 -31.15
C LEU A 697 5.49 9.81 -32.15
N PHE A 698 6.04 8.70 -31.68
CA PHE A 698 5.97 7.44 -32.42
C PHE A 698 5.51 6.32 -31.47
N GLN A 699 4.86 5.31 -32.04
CA GLN A 699 4.58 4.05 -31.35
C GLN A 699 4.67 2.91 -32.37
N LEU A 700 5.37 1.82 -31.97
CA LEU A 700 5.53 0.61 -32.77
C LEU A 700 5.04 -0.60 -31.95
N ASP A 701 4.38 -1.53 -32.64
CA ASP A 701 4.07 -2.85 -32.08
C ASP A 701 5.34 -3.70 -32.11
N GLN A 702 5.97 -3.87 -30.96
CA GLN A 702 7.23 -4.60 -30.86
C GLN A 702 7.05 -6.11 -31.09
N ASP A 703 5.93 -6.69 -30.67
CA ASP A 703 5.66 -8.11 -30.87
C ASP A 703 5.44 -8.46 -32.34
N ALA A 704 4.89 -7.54 -33.13
CA ALA A 704 4.76 -7.69 -34.56
C ALA A 704 6.12 -7.74 -35.28
N LEU A 705 7.18 -7.20 -34.67
CA LEU A 705 8.54 -7.19 -35.24
C LEU A 705 9.27 -8.52 -35.06
N ILE A 706 8.92 -9.33 -34.06
CA ILE A 706 9.64 -10.56 -33.70
C ILE A 706 9.67 -11.56 -34.87
N PRO A 707 8.53 -11.94 -35.50
CA PRO A 707 8.50 -12.87 -36.61
C PRO A 707 9.20 -12.34 -37.87
N LEU A 708 9.26 -11.02 -38.02
CA LEU A 708 9.79 -10.33 -39.19
C LEU A 708 11.28 -9.98 -39.03
N ARG A 709 11.86 -10.33 -37.91
CA ARG A 709 13.26 -10.04 -37.58
C ARG A 709 14.19 -10.96 -38.35
N SER A 710 14.54 -10.58 -39.55
CA SER A 710 15.50 -11.33 -40.37
C SER A 710 16.13 -10.44 -41.42
N ARG A 711 17.35 -10.02 -41.21
CA ARG A 711 18.20 -9.47 -42.24
C ARG A 711 19.49 -10.29 -42.31
N THR A 712 19.70 -10.91 -43.44
CA THR A 712 20.95 -11.64 -43.71
C THR A 712 22.05 -10.63 -44.08
N ASN A 713 23.04 -10.51 -43.24
CA ASN A 713 24.24 -9.74 -43.56
C ASN A 713 25.13 -10.62 -44.48
N SER A 714 25.32 -10.16 -45.70
CA SER A 714 26.26 -10.80 -46.61
C SER A 714 27.50 -9.94 -46.75
N PHE A 715 28.66 -10.58 -46.72
CA PHE A 715 29.91 -9.89 -47.00
C PHE A 715 29.93 -9.49 -48.48
N ARG A 716 30.32 -8.25 -48.75
CA ARG A 716 30.63 -7.76 -50.11
C ARG A 716 32.05 -7.22 -50.09
N HIS A 717 32.82 -7.58 -51.07
CA HIS A 717 34.15 -6.98 -51.24
C HIS A 717 34.00 -5.47 -51.40
N LEU A 718 34.95 -4.75 -50.81
CA LEU A 718 35.06 -3.30 -51.13
C LEU A 718 35.44 -3.13 -52.57
N ALA A 719 34.92 -2.08 -53.20
CA ALA A 719 35.28 -1.75 -54.55
C ALA A 719 36.72 -1.37 -54.64
N GLU A 720 37.47 -2.02 -55.55
CA GLU A 720 38.90 -1.72 -55.81
C GLU A 720 39.08 -0.40 -56.56
N TYR A 721 38.07 0.00 -57.30
CA TYR A 721 38.03 1.24 -58.05
C TYR A 721 37.15 2.30 -57.39
N PRO A 722 37.51 3.61 -57.46
CA PRO A 722 36.76 4.65 -56.82
C PRO A 722 35.35 4.79 -57.43
N MET A 723 34.36 4.90 -56.52
CA MET A 723 33.03 5.31 -56.94
C MET A 723 32.95 6.85 -57.04
N THR A 724 32.13 7.34 -57.92
CA THR A 724 31.92 8.77 -58.16
C THR A 724 30.53 9.16 -57.72
N ASP A 725 30.43 10.21 -56.93
CA ASP A 725 29.16 10.84 -56.60
C ASP A 725 28.82 11.88 -57.67
N TYR A 726 27.66 11.74 -58.26
CA TYR A 726 27.17 12.61 -59.33
C TYR A 726 25.83 13.23 -58.98
N ASP A 727 25.78 14.55 -58.77
CA ASP A 727 24.59 15.27 -58.35
C ASP A 727 23.74 15.68 -59.54
N ILE A 728 22.47 15.34 -59.56
CA ILE A 728 21.48 15.77 -60.53
C ILE A 728 20.42 16.62 -59.85
N SER A 729 20.20 17.82 -60.34
CA SER A 729 19.14 18.72 -59.88
C SER A 729 17.94 18.62 -60.81
N LEU A 730 16.83 18.18 -60.29
CA LEU A 730 15.61 17.87 -61.05
C LEU A 730 14.52 18.92 -60.74
N LEU A 731 13.91 19.44 -61.78
CA LEU A 731 12.68 20.22 -61.68
C LEU A 731 11.50 19.26 -61.76
N LEU A 732 10.72 19.19 -60.67
CA LEU A 732 9.61 18.25 -60.48
C LEU A 732 8.34 18.98 -60.03
N ASP A 733 7.18 18.36 -60.21
CA ASP A 733 5.95 18.79 -59.55
C ASP A 733 6.12 18.82 -58.06
N GLY A 734 5.60 19.82 -57.40
CA GLY A 734 5.72 20.02 -55.93
C GLY A 734 5.23 18.86 -55.08
N GLN A 735 4.33 18.03 -55.61
CA GLN A 735 3.74 16.88 -54.91
C GLN A 735 4.59 15.59 -55.03
N VAL A 736 5.55 15.52 -55.96
CA VAL A 736 6.38 14.32 -56.13
C VAL A 736 7.26 14.11 -54.90
N LYS A 737 7.12 12.99 -54.22
CA LYS A 737 7.90 12.70 -53.02
C LYS A 737 9.28 12.14 -53.37
N TRP A 738 10.29 12.43 -52.55
CA TRP A 738 11.61 11.82 -52.66
C TRP A 738 11.55 10.28 -52.67
N ALA A 739 10.68 9.68 -51.85
CA ALA A 739 10.51 8.23 -51.81
C ALA A 739 10.16 7.65 -53.21
N ASP A 740 9.29 8.31 -53.95
CA ASP A 740 8.89 7.88 -55.29
C ASP A 740 10.05 8.00 -56.31
N VAL A 741 10.85 9.08 -56.17
CA VAL A 741 12.05 9.28 -56.95
C VAL A 741 13.10 8.23 -56.65
N ALA A 742 13.40 8.00 -55.35
CA ALA A 742 14.36 7.00 -54.90
C ALA A 742 13.97 5.58 -55.34
N GLN A 743 12.68 5.20 -55.17
CA GLN A 743 12.14 3.92 -55.64
C GLN A 743 12.31 3.74 -57.15
N THR A 744 12.09 4.82 -57.90
CA THR A 744 12.22 4.78 -59.36
C THR A 744 13.68 4.59 -59.78
N ILE A 745 14.61 5.27 -59.10
CA ILE A 745 16.04 5.10 -59.33
C ILE A 745 16.52 3.72 -58.96
N GLY A 746 16.12 3.22 -57.76
CA GLY A 746 16.46 1.88 -57.28
C GLY A 746 15.91 0.72 -58.14
N GLY A 747 14.83 0.98 -58.89
CA GLY A 747 14.27 0.04 -59.87
C GLY A 747 15.00 0.04 -61.24
N ILE A 748 16.11 0.84 -61.40
CA ILE A 748 16.92 0.84 -62.63
C ILE A 748 17.97 -0.27 -62.55
N LYS A 749 17.83 -1.24 -63.45
CA LYS A 749 18.80 -2.34 -63.52
C LYS A 749 20.02 -1.90 -64.33
N ASN A 750 20.92 -1.17 -63.67
CA ASN A 750 22.21 -0.75 -64.26
C ASN A 750 23.32 -1.16 -63.25
N PRO A 751 24.28 -2.03 -63.65
CA PRO A 751 25.34 -2.50 -62.75
C PRO A 751 26.30 -1.41 -62.27
N LEU A 752 26.35 -0.28 -62.95
CA LEU A 752 27.18 0.88 -62.61
C LEU A 752 26.51 1.83 -61.60
N LEU A 753 25.18 1.71 -61.39
CA LEU A 753 24.43 2.55 -60.46
C LEU A 753 24.28 1.83 -59.11
N HIS A 754 24.99 2.27 -58.09
CA HIS A 754 25.04 1.65 -56.78
C HIS A 754 24.02 2.22 -55.81
N GLY A 755 23.55 3.45 -56.01
CA GLY A 755 22.57 4.06 -55.15
C GLY A 755 22.20 5.49 -55.49
N ALA A 756 21.19 5.99 -54.79
CA ALA A 756 20.84 7.41 -54.85
C ALA A 756 20.55 7.93 -53.44
N ALA A 757 21.03 9.13 -53.16
CA ALA A 757 20.78 9.83 -51.90
C ALA A 757 20.11 11.18 -52.12
N PHE A 758 19.27 11.58 -51.16
CA PHE A 758 18.71 12.93 -51.15
C PHE A 758 19.79 13.94 -50.75
N VAL A 759 19.89 15.02 -51.49
CA VAL A 759 20.83 16.12 -51.17
C VAL A 759 20.08 17.35 -50.69
N ASP A 760 19.17 17.88 -51.53
CA ASP A 760 18.46 19.12 -51.21
C ASP A 760 17.11 19.22 -51.94
N GLU A 761 16.23 20.00 -51.37
CA GLU A 761 14.97 20.42 -52.00
C GLU A 761 14.82 21.94 -51.88
N TYR A 762 14.66 22.60 -53.03
CA TYR A 762 14.52 24.04 -53.07
C TYR A 762 13.17 24.45 -53.66
N ARG A 763 12.47 25.34 -52.98
CA ARG A 763 11.24 25.99 -53.43
C ARG A 763 11.43 27.50 -53.26
N GLY A 764 11.57 28.22 -54.33
CA GLY A 764 11.80 29.64 -54.26
C GLY A 764 11.69 30.35 -55.62
N LYS A 765 12.03 31.63 -55.67
CA LYS A 765 11.82 32.51 -56.82
C LYS A 765 12.38 32.01 -58.15
N GLN A 766 13.30 31.04 -58.11
CA GLN A 766 13.95 30.50 -59.37
C GLN A 766 13.29 29.14 -59.75
N VAL A 767 12.18 28.77 -59.20
CA VAL A 767 11.44 27.56 -59.53
C VAL A 767 10.03 27.97 -59.91
N PRO A 768 9.45 27.46 -61.01
CA PRO A 768 8.10 27.78 -61.42
C PRO A 768 7.07 27.45 -60.35
N GLU A 769 5.97 28.19 -60.31
CA GLU A 769 4.88 27.95 -59.35
C GLU A 769 4.34 26.53 -59.54
N GLY A 770 4.09 25.86 -58.43
CA GLY A 770 3.65 24.44 -58.39
C GLY A 770 4.78 23.43 -58.58
N LYS A 771 6.00 23.82 -58.86
CA LYS A 771 7.17 22.94 -59.01
C LYS A 771 8.14 23.08 -57.84
N LYS A 772 9.09 22.15 -57.74
CA LYS A 772 10.23 22.16 -56.82
C LYS A 772 11.50 21.72 -57.56
N SER A 773 12.66 22.19 -57.09
CA SER A 773 13.95 21.64 -57.48
C SER A 773 14.40 20.61 -56.43
N LEU A 774 14.66 19.38 -56.84
CA LEU A 774 15.15 18.30 -55.98
C LEU A 774 16.52 17.85 -56.50
N THR A 775 17.51 17.88 -55.62
CA THR A 775 18.86 17.39 -55.94
C THR A 775 19.05 15.99 -55.38
N ALA A 776 19.35 15.06 -56.25
CA ALA A 776 19.68 13.67 -55.93
C ALA A 776 21.16 13.42 -56.27
N ARG A 777 21.85 12.76 -55.35
CA ARG A 777 23.21 12.27 -55.54
C ARG A 777 23.15 10.83 -56.00
N LEU A 778 23.72 10.55 -57.15
CA LEU A 778 23.86 9.21 -57.68
C LEU A 778 25.27 8.69 -57.34
N THR A 779 25.40 7.53 -56.74
CA THR A 779 26.70 6.85 -56.58
C THR A 779 26.89 5.90 -57.75
N ILE A 780 27.89 6.19 -58.57
CA ILE A 780 28.15 5.50 -59.83
C ILE A 780 29.58 4.95 -59.82
N GLY A 781 29.77 3.69 -60.19
CA GLY A 781 31.09 3.07 -60.20
C GLY A 781 31.11 1.69 -60.87
N SER A 782 32.27 1.13 -61.04
CA SER A 782 32.48 -0.20 -61.62
C SER A 782 33.42 -1.00 -60.70
N ALA A 783 33.17 -2.29 -60.56
CA ALA A 783 34.06 -3.20 -59.87
C ALA A 783 35.31 -3.56 -60.71
N GLU A 784 35.30 -3.27 -61.97
CA GLU A 784 36.32 -3.73 -62.89
C GLU A 784 37.28 -2.62 -63.37
N LYS A 785 36.87 -1.37 -63.34
CA LYS A 785 37.68 -0.22 -63.83
C LYS A 785 37.20 1.12 -63.29
N THR A 786 38.08 2.11 -63.34
CA THR A 786 37.68 3.53 -63.17
C THR A 786 36.87 3.98 -64.34
N LEU A 787 35.69 4.58 -64.12
CA LEU A 787 34.79 5.07 -65.15
C LEU A 787 35.25 6.41 -65.71
N THR A 788 35.08 6.63 -67.03
CA THR A 788 35.26 7.94 -67.71
C THR A 788 34.06 8.83 -67.43
N SER A 789 34.26 10.17 -67.61
CA SER A 789 33.14 11.10 -67.42
C SER A 789 31.98 10.83 -68.37
N ALA A 790 32.22 10.36 -69.59
CA ALA A 790 31.19 9.99 -70.55
C ALA A 790 30.34 8.77 -70.06
N GLU A 791 30.96 7.78 -69.52
CA GLU A 791 30.24 6.62 -68.93
C GLU A 791 29.40 7.03 -67.76
N ILE A 792 29.88 7.94 -66.90
CA ILE A 792 29.13 8.47 -65.73
C ILE A 792 27.91 9.25 -66.20
N GLU A 793 28.10 10.14 -67.22
CA GLU A 793 27.01 10.90 -67.81
C GLU A 793 25.95 10.01 -68.52
N GLU A 794 26.36 8.90 -69.11
CA GLU A 794 25.44 7.97 -69.76
C GLU A 794 24.52 7.30 -68.68
N VAL A 795 25.07 6.88 -67.54
CA VAL A 795 24.30 6.40 -66.43
C VAL A 795 23.33 7.46 -65.88
N ALA A 796 23.81 8.68 -65.66
CA ALA A 796 22.99 9.77 -65.14
C ALA A 796 21.88 10.14 -66.20
N ASN A 797 22.14 10.14 -67.48
CA ASN A 797 21.16 10.35 -68.51
C ASN A 797 20.10 9.23 -68.57
N SER A 798 20.49 7.99 -68.31
CA SER A 798 19.54 6.87 -68.22
C SER A 798 18.56 7.05 -67.04
N VAL A 799 19.07 7.53 -65.90
CA VAL A 799 18.26 7.88 -64.69
C VAL A 799 17.30 9.04 -65.07
N LEU A 800 17.82 10.11 -65.67
CA LEU A 800 17.03 11.28 -66.10
C LEU A 800 15.87 10.89 -67.02
N LYS A 801 16.14 10.08 -68.04
CA LYS A 801 15.10 9.57 -68.94
C LYS A 801 14.00 8.81 -68.28
N LYS A 802 14.34 8.00 -67.20
CA LYS A 802 13.37 7.24 -66.46
C LYS A 802 12.51 8.16 -65.61
N LEU A 803 13.14 9.13 -64.93
CA LEU A 803 12.45 10.11 -64.10
C LEU A 803 11.58 11.06 -64.91
N ALA A 804 12.06 11.50 -66.09
CA ALA A 804 11.28 12.31 -67.02
C ALA A 804 10.03 11.56 -67.50
N LYS A 805 10.17 10.28 -67.86
CA LYS A 805 9.03 9.45 -68.29
C LYS A 805 7.99 9.29 -67.21
N ARG A 806 8.40 9.13 -65.89
CA ARG A 806 7.49 8.82 -64.79
C ARG A 806 6.88 10.07 -64.14
N PHE A 807 7.66 11.15 -64.00
CA PHE A 807 7.31 12.31 -63.20
C PHE A 807 7.36 13.62 -63.98
N GLY A 808 7.67 13.55 -65.29
CA GLY A 808 7.90 14.77 -66.08
C GLY A 808 9.11 15.57 -65.58
N ALA A 809 10.12 14.90 -65.04
CA ALA A 809 11.29 15.55 -64.48
C ALA A 809 12.12 16.16 -65.53
N GLU A 810 12.53 17.42 -65.36
CA GLU A 810 13.45 18.17 -66.19
C GLU A 810 14.75 18.43 -65.45
N LEU A 811 15.88 18.38 -66.13
CA LEU A 811 17.15 18.79 -65.53
C LEU A 811 17.12 20.29 -65.33
N ARG A 812 17.37 20.78 -64.15
CA ARG A 812 17.48 22.21 -63.89
C ARG A 812 18.78 22.71 -64.49
N SER A 813 18.70 23.49 -65.54
CA SER A 813 19.84 24.28 -66.11
C SER A 813 20.15 25.42 -65.11
N ARG A 814 21.45 25.74 -64.96
CA ARG A 814 21.91 26.86 -64.09
C ARG A 814 21.27 28.12 -64.38
#